data_51079195a4733d0fa0089eeee48ed271
#
_entry.id   51079195a4733d0fa0089eeee48ed271
#
_cell.length_a   1.000
_cell.length_b   1.000
_cell.length_c   1.000
_cell.angle_alpha   90.00
_cell.angle_beta   90.00
_cell.angle_gamma   90.00
#
_symmetry.space_group_name_H-M   'P 1'
#
loop_
_entity.id
_entity.type
_entity.pdbx_description
1 polymer ?
#
loop_
_entity_poly.entity_id
_entity_poly.type
_entity_poly.pdbx_seq_one_letter_code
_entity_poly.pdbx_strand_id
1 'polypeptide(L)'
;MNPPVSAPSFIDPSARVDLPAAELSQNARTVLAKRYLRKDETGQPIEDPEEMFWRVATVIAREDAKFGATEEEVEALAREFYALMTQRLFEPNSPTLMNAGRPLGQLSACFVLPVDDALSNGRSGIYDTLRSMALVHQSGGGTGFSFSRLRPAGDIVKSTTGVASGPVSFMKLYDASTEVVKQGGTRRGANMGILRVDHPDILQFIDCKQDLTQVTNFNISVAITDAFMSAVEKGEEYDLFSPRTGAVAGRLDARMVFDKIVKNAWQTGEPGVYFIDRANYYNPVPKLGSYEATNPCGEQPLLPYDVCNLGSVNVGAFVRGDLPADAPWYEQIDWKEYRRVIRLATHFLDNVIDANQYPLEPIHELAHSIRRIGLGVMGFADLLVRLGVPYDSEEGVEVGRRIMEFMDEEAKKESERLAEQRGAFPAWEESIWGPDESCARAPNGERIRPERRLRNCNVDTVAPTGTISIIAGCASGIEPLFAVAFLRNQAGVLMPDVNEDFVRVAKERGFYSEALMKRIAEEGHIHFPEVPEDVQRVFVTAHDITPEWHVRMQAAFQEYVDSAISKTTNFPHGATEEDVREIYELAFRLGCKGVTVYRDGSREGQVLSTGATARKTAEAPADGAKEKELQEQLARLEAELKQARDRAAQAEQQAQQVRRQKRRRPVMLRGTTRKMASPIGDVFVTINEDESHSPFEVFATLGKAGSIAMADTEAIGRLISLALRFGVPIQEVHTQLRGISSDRAIGFGQNKVLSVPDAIAQAIEAREQEKAGIQQELIPELAPAEGASGVQRAPEPQLALMGYDPGEQFMGTCPDCHSQLEFAEGCMKCHICGYSECG
;
A
#
# COMPACT_ATOMS: atom_id res chain seq x y z
N MET A 1 -8.30 5.09 27.51
CA MET A 1 -7.94 3.79 26.97
C MET A 1 -8.15 2.75 28.04
N ASN A 2 -9.20 1.94 27.94
CA ASN A 2 -9.38 0.81 28.83
C ASN A 2 -8.37 -0.27 28.41
N PRO A 3 -7.74 -1.01 29.35
CA PRO A 3 -6.88 -2.12 28.98
C PRO A 3 -7.71 -3.16 28.21
N PRO A 4 -7.14 -3.83 27.21
CA PRO A 4 -7.84 -4.86 26.47
C PRO A 4 -8.27 -5.94 27.45
N VAL A 5 -9.55 -6.27 27.43
CA VAL A 5 -10.08 -7.44 28.12
C VAL A 5 -9.32 -8.64 27.61
N SER A 6 -8.60 -9.35 28.49
CA SER A 6 -7.92 -10.59 28.10
C SER A 6 -8.97 -11.57 27.60
N ALA A 7 -8.93 -11.84 26.28
CA ALA A 7 -9.73 -12.90 25.69
C ALA A 7 -9.41 -14.22 26.44
N PRO A 8 -10.39 -15.07 26.73
CA PRO A 8 -10.16 -16.37 27.35
C PRO A 8 -9.19 -17.16 26.46
N SER A 9 -8.22 -17.81 27.07
CA SER A 9 -7.19 -18.60 26.38
C SER A 9 -7.76 -19.95 25.96
N PHE A 10 -8.53 -19.98 24.85
CA PHE A 10 -9.15 -21.22 24.40
C PHE A 10 -8.14 -22.21 23.78
N ILE A 11 -7.23 -21.79 22.97
CA ILE A 11 -6.13 -22.63 22.44
C ILE A 11 -4.88 -21.77 22.43
N ASP A 12 -3.79 -22.27 22.96
CA ASP A 12 -2.50 -21.60 22.84
C ASP A 12 -1.98 -21.79 21.40
N PRO A 13 -1.85 -20.72 20.58
CA PRO A 13 -1.35 -20.85 19.22
C PRO A 13 0.11 -21.34 19.17
N SER A 14 0.82 -21.30 20.29
CA SER A 14 2.18 -21.79 20.43
C SER A 14 2.27 -23.23 21.00
N ALA A 15 1.12 -23.83 21.44
CA ALA A 15 1.11 -25.20 21.91
C ALA A 15 1.47 -26.15 20.74
N ARG A 16 2.54 -26.90 20.90
CA ARG A 16 2.90 -27.96 19.95
C ARG A 16 1.84 -29.08 20.05
N VAL A 17 0.98 -29.09 19.05
CA VAL A 17 0.03 -30.17 18.79
C VAL A 17 0.75 -31.20 17.89
N ASP A 18 0.42 -32.47 17.97
CA ASP A 18 0.87 -33.47 17.01
C ASP A 18 0.15 -33.24 15.68
N LEU A 19 0.73 -32.32 14.86
CA LEU A 19 0.17 -31.84 13.59
C LEU A 19 0.82 -32.59 12.43
N PRO A 20 0.03 -32.96 11.39
CA PRO A 20 0.60 -33.50 10.15
C PRO A 20 1.57 -32.52 9.52
N ALA A 21 2.69 -33.03 9.00
CA ALA A 21 3.66 -32.21 8.29
C ALA A 21 3.07 -31.63 6.99
N ALA A 22 3.45 -30.39 6.65
CA ALA A 22 3.06 -29.77 5.40
C ALA A 22 3.95 -30.26 4.24
N GLU A 23 3.34 -30.70 3.15
CA GLU A 23 4.04 -31.08 1.91
C GLU A 23 4.42 -29.84 1.10
N LEU A 24 5.55 -29.25 1.41
CA LEU A 24 6.02 -28.00 0.78
C LEU A 24 7.26 -28.21 -0.07
N SER A 25 7.26 -27.63 -1.29
CA SER A 25 8.43 -27.54 -2.15
C SER A 25 9.54 -26.69 -1.51
N GLN A 26 10.78 -26.85 -1.99
CA GLN A 26 11.91 -26.01 -1.54
C GLN A 26 11.66 -24.52 -1.81
N ASN A 27 11.01 -24.19 -2.95
CA ASN A 27 10.62 -22.83 -3.29
C ASN A 27 9.61 -22.27 -2.29
N ALA A 28 8.59 -23.05 -1.92
CA ALA A 28 7.60 -22.68 -0.90
C ALA A 28 8.29 -22.40 0.45
N ARG A 29 9.14 -23.30 0.93
CA ARG A 29 9.89 -23.12 2.19
C ARG A 29 10.76 -21.86 2.17
N THR A 30 11.44 -21.58 1.04
CA THR A 30 12.28 -20.37 0.86
C THR A 30 11.43 -19.10 0.94
N VAL A 31 10.29 -19.07 0.28
CA VAL A 31 9.36 -17.91 0.29
C VAL A 31 8.78 -17.70 1.68
N LEU A 32 8.33 -18.77 2.35
CA LEU A 32 7.79 -18.72 3.71
C LEU A 32 8.83 -18.16 4.69
N ALA A 33 10.04 -18.69 4.70
CA ALA A 33 11.11 -18.24 5.58
C ALA A 33 11.50 -16.77 5.34
N LYS A 34 11.49 -16.31 4.09
CA LYS A 34 11.86 -14.94 3.78
C LYS A 34 10.79 -13.90 4.14
N ARG A 35 9.50 -14.22 3.97
CA ARG A 35 8.42 -13.23 4.02
C ARG A 35 7.37 -13.47 5.10
N TYR A 36 7.09 -14.70 5.50
CA TYR A 36 5.88 -15.04 6.27
C TYR A 36 6.15 -15.45 7.70
N LEU A 37 7.19 -16.24 7.93
CA LEU A 37 7.50 -16.74 9.26
C LEU A 37 7.86 -15.59 10.22
N ARG A 38 7.51 -15.74 11.50
CA ARG A 38 7.95 -14.82 12.55
C ARG A 38 9.47 -14.85 12.65
N LYS A 39 10.06 -13.69 12.89
CA LYS A 39 11.50 -13.52 12.99
C LYS A 39 11.88 -12.87 14.30
N ASP A 40 13.07 -13.19 14.80
CA ASP A 40 13.70 -12.49 15.91
C ASP A 40 14.28 -11.12 15.48
N GLU A 41 14.89 -10.43 16.42
CA GLU A 41 15.56 -9.13 16.20
C GLU A 41 16.74 -9.21 15.21
N THR A 42 17.28 -10.42 14.96
CA THR A 42 18.36 -10.66 14.00
C THR A 42 17.85 -10.99 12.59
N GLY A 43 16.53 -11.11 12.43
CA GLY A 43 15.87 -11.46 11.17
C GLY A 43 15.81 -12.97 10.88
N GLN A 44 16.16 -13.83 11.87
CA GLN A 44 16.06 -15.28 11.72
C GLN A 44 14.64 -15.78 12.04
N PRO A 45 14.10 -16.77 11.28
CA PRO A 45 12.82 -17.37 11.61
C PRO A 45 12.82 -18.02 13.00
N ILE A 46 11.74 -17.76 13.78
CA ILE A 46 11.49 -18.33 15.11
C ILE A 46 10.21 -19.18 15.15
N GLU A 47 9.60 -19.42 14.01
CA GLU A 47 8.52 -20.39 13.80
C GLU A 47 8.82 -21.17 12.51
N ASP A 48 8.33 -22.40 12.42
CA ASP A 48 8.33 -23.20 11.20
C ASP A 48 7.02 -23.01 10.39
N PRO A 49 6.93 -23.54 9.16
CA PRO A 49 5.71 -23.42 8.36
C PRO A 49 4.47 -24.03 9.02
N GLU A 50 4.59 -25.16 9.66
CA GLU A 50 3.51 -25.85 10.35
C GLU A 50 2.99 -25.03 11.53
N GLU A 51 3.88 -24.43 12.32
CA GLU A 51 3.53 -23.51 13.41
C GLU A 51 2.83 -22.24 12.87
N MET A 52 3.27 -21.71 11.72
CA MET A 52 2.60 -20.59 11.07
C MET A 52 1.18 -20.96 10.64
N PHE A 53 0.99 -22.05 9.92
CA PHE A 53 -0.33 -22.49 9.48
C PHE A 53 -1.27 -22.79 10.66
N TRP A 54 -0.75 -23.40 11.74
CA TRP A 54 -1.53 -23.63 12.94
C TRP A 54 -1.94 -22.34 13.63
N ARG A 55 -1.04 -21.39 13.75
CA ARG A 55 -1.32 -20.05 14.28
C ARG A 55 -2.45 -19.37 13.50
N VAL A 56 -2.39 -19.39 12.17
CA VAL A 56 -3.43 -18.82 11.30
C VAL A 56 -4.76 -19.54 11.51
N ALA A 57 -4.78 -20.87 11.40
CA ALA A 57 -5.97 -21.70 11.54
C ALA A 57 -6.67 -21.47 12.89
N THR A 58 -5.90 -21.47 13.98
CA THR A 58 -6.42 -21.28 15.33
C THR A 58 -7.00 -19.89 15.54
N VAL A 59 -6.31 -18.84 15.09
CA VAL A 59 -6.79 -17.45 15.24
C VAL A 59 -8.11 -17.26 14.51
N ILE A 60 -8.25 -17.80 13.31
CA ILE A 60 -9.45 -17.65 12.50
C ILE A 60 -10.60 -18.54 13.02
N ALA A 61 -10.32 -19.76 13.45
CA ALA A 61 -11.35 -20.66 14.00
C ALA A 61 -11.96 -20.14 15.31
N ARG A 62 -11.18 -19.42 16.14
CA ARG A 62 -11.66 -18.83 17.41
C ARG A 62 -12.85 -17.88 17.26
N GLU A 63 -13.03 -17.30 16.08
CA GLU A 63 -14.13 -16.40 15.82
C GLU A 63 -15.50 -17.07 15.97
N ASP A 64 -15.59 -18.40 15.75
CA ASP A 64 -16.81 -19.18 15.94
C ASP A 64 -17.32 -19.18 17.39
N ALA A 65 -16.43 -19.01 18.36
CA ALA A 65 -16.84 -18.88 19.76
C ALA A 65 -17.77 -17.66 20.00
N LYS A 66 -17.65 -16.59 19.20
CA LYS A 66 -18.56 -15.43 19.23
C LYS A 66 -20.00 -15.81 18.86
N PHE A 67 -20.16 -16.92 18.14
CA PHE A 67 -21.44 -17.45 17.67
C PHE A 67 -21.89 -18.72 18.44
N GLY A 68 -21.24 -19.01 19.56
CA GLY A 68 -21.64 -20.05 20.48
C GLY A 68 -20.97 -21.44 20.29
N ALA A 69 -19.94 -21.52 19.44
CA ALA A 69 -19.16 -22.75 19.29
C ALA A 69 -18.38 -23.05 20.58
N THR A 70 -18.36 -24.35 20.95
CA THR A 70 -17.58 -24.87 22.06
C THR A 70 -16.09 -24.88 21.75
N GLU A 71 -15.28 -25.07 22.79
CA GLU A 71 -13.80 -25.16 22.62
C GLU A 71 -13.42 -26.36 21.73
N GLU A 72 -14.11 -27.50 21.88
CA GLU A 72 -13.90 -28.70 21.06
C GLU A 72 -14.26 -28.45 19.57
N GLU A 73 -15.37 -27.76 19.31
CA GLU A 73 -15.78 -27.40 17.95
C GLU A 73 -14.80 -26.40 17.30
N VAL A 74 -14.30 -25.40 18.05
CA VAL A 74 -13.28 -24.45 17.58
C VAL A 74 -11.96 -25.16 17.28
N GLU A 75 -11.53 -26.13 18.12
CA GLU A 75 -10.34 -26.93 17.85
C GLU A 75 -10.51 -27.81 16.60
N ALA A 76 -11.65 -28.48 16.47
CA ALA A 76 -11.95 -29.28 15.28
C ALA A 76 -11.93 -28.43 14.00
N LEU A 77 -12.53 -27.24 14.02
CA LEU A 77 -12.51 -26.31 12.91
C LEU A 77 -11.07 -25.80 12.60
N ALA A 78 -10.28 -25.53 13.64
CA ALA A 78 -8.87 -25.14 13.45
C ALA A 78 -8.06 -26.23 12.73
N ARG A 79 -8.32 -27.52 13.06
CA ARG A 79 -7.68 -28.65 12.37
C ARG A 79 -8.12 -28.76 10.90
N GLU A 80 -9.39 -28.50 10.59
CA GLU A 80 -9.88 -28.46 9.22
C GLU A 80 -9.23 -27.30 8.44
N PHE A 81 -9.14 -26.09 9.01
CA PHE A 81 -8.48 -24.96 8.39
C PHE A 81 -6.98 -25.19 8.20
N TYR A 82 -6.31 -25.81 9.15
CA TYR A 82 -4.92 -26.21 9.04
C TYR A 82 -4.72 -27.20 7.89
N ALA A 83 -5.59 -28.22 7.79
CA ALA A 83 -5.54 -29.24 6.74
C ALA A 83 -5.72 -28.62 5.34
N LEU A 84 -6.60 -27.62 5.17
CA LEU A 84 -6.75 -26.91 3.89
C LEU A 84 -5.43 -26.32 3.38
N MET A 85 -4.67 -25.66 4.26
CA MET A 85 -3.41 -24.98 3.91
C MET A 85 -2.26 -25.99 3.73
N THR A 86 -2.11 -26.95 4.66
CA THR A 86 -0.99 -27.91 4.61
C THR A 86 -1.11 -28.96 3.52
N GLN A 87 -2.34 -29.29 3.09
CA GLN A 87 -2.62 -30.12 1.92
C GLN A 87 -2.66 -29.34 0.62
N ARG A 88 -2.37 -28.03 0.66
CA ARG A 88 -2.31 -27.15 -0.52
C ARG A 88 -3.62 -27.06 -1.30
N LEU A 89 -4.76 -27.24 -0.61
CA LEU A 89 -6.10 -27.16 -1.21
C LEU A 89 -6.62 -25.74 -1.27
N PHE A 90 -6.22 -24.91 -0.32
CA PHE A 90 -6.61 -23.50 -0.19
C PHE A 90 -5.52 -22.71 0.52
N GLU A 91 -5.25 -21.50 0.02
CA GLU A 91 -4.37 -20.54 0.71
C GLU A 91 -5.08 -19.19 0.85
N PRO A 92 -5.10 -18.60 2.06
CA PRO A 92 -5.57 -17.24 2.24
C PRO A 92 -4.51 -16.25 1.71
N ASN A 93 -4.90 -14.98 1.57
CA ASN A 93 -3.99 -13.95 1.11
C ASN A 93 -2.76 -13.77 2.03
N SER A 94 -1.69 -13.19 1.47
CA SER A 94 -0.44 -12.97 2.20
C SER A 94 -0.61 -12.22 3.54
N PRO A 95 -1.39 -11.12 3.65
CA PRO A 95 -1.61 -10.47 4.95
C PRO A 95 -2.19 -11.39 6.02
N THR A 96 -3.11 -12.28 5.69
CA THR A 96 -3.66 -13.27 6.64
C THR A 96 -2.56 -14.20 7.14
N LEU A 97 -1.78 -14.81 6.24
CA LEU A 97 -0.67 -15.69 6.61
C LEU A 97 0.40 -14.98 7.46
N MET A 98 0.69 -13.72 7.11
CA MET A 98 1.73 -12.93 7.79
C MET A 98 1.27 -12.43 9.16
N ASN A 99 0.05 -11.93 9.30
CA ASN A 99 -0.36 -11.07 10.42
C ASN A 99 -1.35 -11.72 11.40
N ALA A 100 -2.01 -12.85 11.06
CA ALA A 100 -2.92 -13.50 11.98
C ALA A 100 -2.20 -13.88 13.28
N GLY A 101 -2.75 -13.48 14.44
CA GLY A 101 -2.16 -13.70 15.74
C GLY A 101 -0.91 -12.86 16.05
N ARG A 102 -0.65 -11.82 15.26
CA ARG A 102 0.44 -10.85 15.53
C ARG A 102 -0.12 -9.50 15.98
N PRO A 103 0.69 -8.63 16.63
CA PRO A 103 0.21 -7.33 17.12
C PRO A 103 -0.38 -6.41 16.04
N LEU A 104 0.12 -6.51 14.81
CA LEU A 104 -0.40 -5.72 13.69
C LEU A 104 -1.82 -6.14 13.29
N GLY A 105 -2.13 -7.44 13.28
CA GLY A 105 -3.47 -8.02 13.17
C GLY A 105 -4.28 -7.68 11.92
N GLN A 106 -3.73 -6.92 10.94
CA GLN A 106 -4.41 -6.58 9.70
C GLN A 106 -4.27 -7.74 8.69
N LEU A 107 -5.40 -8.29 8.22
CA LEU A 107 -5.49 -9.54 7.47
C LEU A 107 -5.91 -9.37 6.01
N SER A 108 -6.36 -8.18 5.61
CA SER A 108 -6.89 -7.92 4.27
C SER A 108 -5.82 -7.45 3.29
N ALA A 109 -6.00 -7.73 2.00
CA ALA A 109 -5.04 -7.38 0.96
C ALA A 109 -5.41 -6.13 0.16
N CYS A 110 -6.72 -5.86 -0.03
CA CYS A 110 -7.26 -4.93 -1.01
C CYS A 110 -8.08 -3.84 -0.34
N PHE A 111 -7.75 -2.56 -0.63
CA PHE A 111 -8.42 -1.40 -0.06
C PHE A 111 -8.67 -0.36 -1.15
N VAL A 112 -9.79 0.38 -1.05
CA VAL A 112 -10.03 1.59 -1.83
C VAL A 112 -10.26 2.75 -0.87
N LEU A 113 -9.53 3.85 -1.08
CA LEU A 113 -9.63 5.06 -0.27
C LEU A 113 -10.13 6.22 -1.15
N PRO A 114 -11.10 7.01 -0.68
CA PRO A 114 -11.60 8.18 -1.41
C PRO A 114 -10.55 9.30 -1.44
N VAL A 115 -10.57 10.11 -2.52
CA VAL A 115 -9.76 11.33 -2.64
C VAL A 115 -10.69 12.49 -2.99
N ASP A 116 -11.09 13.27 -2.00
CA ASP A 116 -11.94 14.43 -2.21
C ASP A 116 -11.15 15.66 -2.65
N ASP A 117 -11.82 16.59 -3.35
CA ASP A 117 -11.24 17.82 -3.91
C ASP A 117 -10.99 18.90 -2.84
N ALA A 118 -10.22 18.53 -1.83
CA ALA A 118 -9.74 19.41 -0.75
C ALA A 118 -8.35 18.97 -0.31
N LEU A 119 -7.49 19.88 0.13
CA LEU A 119 -6.20 19.48 0.72
C LEU A 119 -6.42 18.63 1.97
N SER A 120 -7.27 19.10 2.88
CA SER A 120 -7.75 18.34 4.04
C SER A 120 -9.20 18.72 4.32
N ASN A 121 -10.02 17.75 4.69
CA ASN A 121 -11.39 17.93 5.19
C ASN A 121 -11.61 17.10 6.47
N GLY A 122 -10.51 16.64 7.10
CA GLY A 122 -10.51 15.80 8.28
C GLY A 122 -10.87 14.33 8.04
N ARG A 123 -11.18 13.91 6.80
CA ARG A 123 -11.60 12.54 6.49
C ARG A 123 -10.97 11.97 5.22
N SER A 124 -11.16 12.63 4.08
CA SER A 124 -10.88 12.10 2.73
C SER A 124 -10.27 13.14 1.78
N GLY A 125 -9.80 14.28 2.30
CA GLY A 125 -9.00 15.23 1.54
C GLY A 125 -7.67 14.59 1.10
N ILE A 126 -7.00 15.21 0.15
CA ILE A 126 -5.78 14.70 -0.51
C ILE A 126 -4.73 14.25 0.51
N TYR A 127 -4.41 15.08 1.53
CA TYR A 127 -3.42 14.73 2.57
C TYR A 127 -3.98 13.81 3.65
N ASP A 128 -5.29 13.86 3.94
CA ASP A 128 -5.93 12.92 4.85
C ASP A 128 -5.86 11.51 4.29
N THR A 129 -6.13 11.37 2.99
CA THR A 129 -6.04 10.08 2.27
C THR A 129 -4.60 9.63 2.09
N LEU A 130 -3.64 10.54 1.89
CA LEU A 130 -2.21 10.20 1.87
C LEU A 130 -1.77 9.58 3.20
N ARG A 131 -2.18 10.15 4.33
CA ARG A 131 -1.95 9.57 5.67
C ARG A 131 -2.59 8.19 5.80
N SER A 132 -3.83 8.05 5.37
CA SER A 132 -4.59 6.79 5.43
C SER A 132 -3.92 5.69 4.58
N MET A 133 -3.44 6.04 3.38
CA MET A 133 -2.65 5.17 2.51
C MET A 133 -1.39 4.65 3.22
N ALA A 134 -0.65 5.54 3.87
CA ALA A 134 0.58 5.15 4.58
C ALA A 134 0.30 4.13 5.69
N LEU A 135 -0.80 4.27 6.45
CA LEU A 135 -1.22 3.31 7.49
C LEU A 135 -1.63 1.96 6.90
N VAL A 136 -2.33 1.95 5.76
CA VAL A 136 -2.68 0.71 5.06
C VAL A 136 -1.41 0.03 4.53
N HIS A 137 -0.49 0.76 3.90
CA HIS A 137 0.77 0.20 3.40
C HIS A 137 1.66 -0.34 4.51
N GLN A 138 1.74 0.34 5.66
CA GLN A 138 2.45 -0.15 6.84
C GLN A 138 1.94 -1.52 7.27
N SER A 139 0.64 -1.76 7.12
CA SER A 139 0.00 -3.02 7.47
C SER A 139 0.07 -4.10 6.36
N GLY A 140 0.66 -3.79 5.20
CA GLY A 140 0.83 -4.71 4.07
C GLY A 140 -0.34 -4.75 3.09
N GLY A 141 -1.32 -3.84 3.21
CA GLY A 141 -2.43 -3.68 2.25
C GLY A 141 -2.01 -2.98 0.96
N GLY A 142 -2.67 -3.27 -0.16
CA GLY A 142 -2.60 -2.51 -1.40
C GLY A 142 -3.79 -1.56 -1.53
N THR A 143 -3.57 -0.37 -2.05
CA THR A 143 -4.58 0.70 -2.10
C THR A 143 -4.98 1.07 -3.53
N GLY A 144 -6.23 1.41 -3.72
CA GLY A 144 -6.76 1.98 -4.95
C GLY A 144 -7.41 3.34 -4.70
N PHE A 145 -7.34 4.20 -5.71
CA PHE A 145 -7.84 5.56 -5.66
C PHE A 145 -8.54 5.92 -6.97
N SER A 146 -9.70 6.56 -6.88
CA SER A 146 -10.22 7.36 -7.97
C SER A 146 -9.80 8.82 -7.76
N PHE A 147 -9.10 9.37 -8.73
CA PHE A 147 -8.76 10.79 -8.75
C PHE A 147 -9.81 11.63 -9.49
N SER A 148 -10.92 11.01 -9.89
CA SER A 148 -11.94 11.63 -10.73
C SER A 148 -12.75 12.72 -10.04
N ARG A 149 -12.73 12.79 -8.72
CA ARG A 149 -13.37 13.86 -7.93
C ARG A 149 -12.53 15.15 -7.89
N LEU A 150 -11.23 15.07 -8.18
CA LEU A 150 -10.35 16.23 -8.16
C LEU A 150 -10.61 17.14 -9.34
N ARG A 151 -10.61 18.45 -9.10
CA ARG A 151 -10.70 19.44 -10.17
C ARG A 151 -9.52 19.34 -11.13
N PRO A 152 -9.71 19.67 -12.42
CA PRO A 152 -8.65 19.59 -13.42
C PRO A 152 -7.53 20.62 -13.17
N ALA A 153 -6.37 20.35 -13.76
CA ALA A 153 -5.26 21.30 -13.80
C ALA A 153 -5.70 22.63 -14.42
N GLY A 154 -5.27 23.75 -13.82
CA GLY A 154 -5.65 25.07 -14.29
C GLY A 154 -6.99 25.61 -13.77
N ASP A 155 -7.83 24.79 -13.10
CA ASP A 155 -9.07 25.31 -12.46
C ASP A 155 -8.73 26.23 -11.27
N ILE A 156 -9.60 27.18 -11.01
CA ILE A 156 -9.36 28.21 -9.99
C ILE A 156 -9.57 27.65 -8.59
N VAL A 157 -8.57 27.86 -7.72
CA VAL A 157 -8.68 27.62 -6.28
C VAL A 157 -9.22 28.89 -5.61
N LYS A 158 -10.51 28.88 -5.21
CA LYS A 158 -11.20 30.08 -4.69
C LYS A 158 -10.53 30.69 -3.47
N SER A 159 -9.95 29.89 -2.58
CA SER A 159 -9.34 30.35 -1.33
C SER A 159 -8.01 31.11 -1.52
N THR A 160 -7.28 30.84 -2.59
CA THR A 160 -5.94 31.39 -2.84
C THR A 160 -5.84 32.20 -4.13
N THR A 161 -6.91 32.23 -4.95
CA THR A 161 -6.91 32.76 -6.32
C THR A 161 -5.85 32.16 -7.25
N GLY A 162 -5.22 31.06 -6.83
CA GLY A 162 -4.27 30.29 -7.60
C GLY A 162 -4.95 29.27 -8.51
N VAL A 163 -4.14 28.49 -9.23
CA VAL A 163 -4.60 27.44 -10.13
C VAL A 163 -4.33 26.05 -9.55
N ALA A 164 -5.23 25.10 -9.83
CA ALA A 164 -5.11 23.71 -9.39
C ALA A 164 -4.02 22.97 -10.17
N SER A 165 -3.36 22.02 -9.52
CA SER A 165 -2.29 21.20 -10.11
C SER A 165 -2.83 19.98 -10.89
N GLY A 166 -4.10 19.61 -10.66
CA GLY A 166 -4.76 18.47 -11.28
C GLY A 166 -4.41 17.09 -10.68
N PRO A 167 -5.15 16.02 -11.06
CA PRO A 167 -5.03 14.67 -10.55
C PRO A 167 -3.63 14.08 -10.62
N VAL A 168 -2.96 14.18 -11.77
CA VAL A 168 -1.66 13.55 -12.02
C VAL A 168 -0.57 14.09 -11.09
N SER A 169 -0.63 15.37 -10.73
CA SER A 169 0.32 15.99 -9.80
C SER A 169 0.19 15.39 -8.40
N PHE A 170 -1.03 15.11 -7.94
CA PHE A 170 -1.26 14.47 -6.65
C PHE A 170 -0.95 12.97 -6.67
N MET A 171 -1.11 12.29 -7.80
CA MET A 171 -0.61 10.92 -7.96
C MET A 171 0.90 10.83 -7.73
N LYS A 172 1.69 11.78 -8.23
CA LYS A 172 3.14 11.82 -7.99
C LYS A 172 3.48 11.98 -6.51
N LEU A 173 2.69 12.74 -5.75
CA LEU A 173 2.85 12.85 -4.29
C LEU A 173 2.61 11.51 -3.59
N TYR A 174 1.56 10.78 -3.96
CA TYR A 174 1.26 9.45 -3.43
C TYR A 174 2.33 8.42 -3.82
N ASP A 175 2.84 8.49 -5.04
CA ASP A 175 3.94 7.65 -5.53
C ASP A 175 5.20 7.84 -4.69
N ALA A 176 5.63 9.07 -4.47
CA ALA A 176 6.78 9.41 -3.64
C ALA A 176 6.62 8.93 -2.19
N SER A 177 5.42 9.09 -1.59
CA SER A 177 5.12 8.58 -0.25
C SER A 177 5.19 7.06 -0.18
N THR A 178 4.69 6.36 -1.20
CA THR A 178 4.74 4.89 -1.26
C THR A 178 6.17 4.38 -1.33
N GLU A 179 7.06 5.07 -2.07
CA GLU A 179 8.48 4.70 -2.14
C GLU A 179 9.19 4.82 -0.78
N VAL A 180 8.83 5.81 0.03
CA VAL A 180 9.38 6.00 1.38
C VAL A 180 8.89 4.92 2.35
N VAL A 181 7.59 4.62 2.38
CA VAL A 181 6.99 3.61 3.28
C VAL A 181 7.51 2.20 2.97
N LYS A 182 7.87 1.90 1.73
CA LYS A 182 8.48 0.65 1.28
C LYS A 182 9.70 0.23 2.11
N GLN A 183 10.46 1.17 2.68
CA GLN A 183 11.67 0.86 3.45
C GLN A 183 11.39 0.32 4.86
N GLY A 184 10.18 0.47 5.39
CA GLY A 184 9.82 0.05 6.75
C GLY A 184 8.95 -1.22 6.85
N GLY A 185 8.42 -1.73 5.73
CA GLY A 185 7.45 -2.84 5.72
C GLY A 185 7.99 -4.16 5.18
N THR A 186 7.40 -5.26 5.60
CA THR A 186 7.69 -6.61 5.08
C THR A 186 7.11 -6.84 3.68
N ARG A 187 6.14 -6.05 3.26
CA ARG A 187 5.53 -6.06 1.92
C ARG A 187 5.59 -4.65 1.32
N ARG A 188 5.97 -4.56 0.03
CA ARG A 188 5.95 -3.31 -0.73
C ARG A 188 4.51 -2.83 -0.91
N GLY A 189 4.23 -1.56 -0.62
CA GLY A 189 2.99 -0.90 -0.99
C GLY A 189 2.84 -0.84 -2.51
N ALA A 190 1.59 -0.95 -2.99
CA ALA A 190 1.24 -0.78 -4.39
C ALA A 190 -0.09 -0.04 -4.48
N ASN A 191 -0.24 0.78 -5.51
CA ASN A 191 -1.40 1.60 -5.74
C ASN A 191 -2.07 1.29 -7.08
N MET A 192 -3.39 1.51 -7.16
CA MET A 192 -4.14 1.70 -8.39
C MET A 192 -4.58 3.16 -8.48
N GLY A 193 -4.27 3.81 -9.58
CA GLY A 193 -4.81 5.13 -9.93
C GLY A 193 -5.85 5.00 -11.02
N ILE A 194 -7.06 5.48 -10.77
CA ILE A 194 -8.15 5.47 -11.76
C ILE A 194 -8.59 6.90 -12.04
N LEU A 195 -8.76 7.20 -13.32
CA LEU A 195 -9.43 8.42 -13.77
C LEU A 195 -10.56 8.06 -14.75
N ARG A 196 -11.73 8.68 -14.58
CA ARG A 196 -12.85 8.53 -15.52
C ARG A 196 -12.47 9.10 -16.87
N VAL A 197 -12.90 8.43 -17.92
CA VAL A 197 -12.64 8.84 -19.31
C VAL A 197 -13.22 10.23 -19.63
N ASP A 198 -14.29 10.63 -18.94
CA ASP A 198 -14.98 11.91 -19.10
C ASP A 198 -14.42 13.05 -18.20
N HIS A 199 -13.24 12.84 -17.57
CA HIS A 199 -12.55 13.88 -16.80
C HIS A 199 -11.75 14.80 -17.74
N PRO A 200 -11.69 16.15 -17.48
CA PRO A 200 -10.98 17.08 -18.37
C PRO A 200 -9.47 16.78 -18.53
N ASP A 201 -8.80 16.22 -17.53
CA ASP A 201 -7.37 15.87 -17.57
C ASP A 201 -7.10 14.46 -18.12
N ILE A 202 -8.05 13.81 -18.76
CA ILE A 202 -7.90 12.41 -19.20
C ILE A 202 -6.70 12.20 -20.13
N LEU A 203 -6.42 13.11 -21.02
CA LEU A 203 -5.28 12.99 -21.94
C LEU A 203 -3.95 13.00 -21.20
N GLN A 204 -3.81 13.87 -20.20
CA GLN A 204 -2.61 13.93 -19.35
C GLN A 204 -2.46 12.66 -18.51
N PHE A 205 -3.57 12.11 -18.01
CA PHE A 205 -3.57 10.87 -17.24
C PHE A 205 -3.12 9.67 -18.08
N ILE A 206 -3.63 9.53 -19.31
CA ILE A 206 -3.22 8.45 -20.23
C ILE A 206 -1.71 8.48 -20.48
N ASP A 207 -1.11 9.67 -20.59
CA ASP A 207 0.32 9.84 -20.88
C ASP A 207 1.23 9.77 -19.64
N CYS A 208 0.69 9.76 -18.43
CA CYS A 208 1.48 9.98 -17.21
C CYS A 208 2.54 8.91 -16.92
N LYS A 209 2.48 7.75 -17.60
CA LYS A 209 3.44 6.64 -17.49
C LYS A 209 4.20 6.34 -18.79
N GLN A 210 4.21 7.25 -19.76
CA GLN A 210 5.11 7.13 -20.92
C GLN A 210 6.58 7.15 -20.51
N ASP A 211 6.93 7.94 -19.50
CA ASP A 211 8.20 7.85 -18.79
C ASP A 211 8.10 6.78 -17.71
N LEU A 212 8.71 5.62 -17.96
CA LEU A 212 8.68 4.46 -17.08
C LEU A 212 9.38 4.69 -15.71
N THR A 213 10.10 5.81 -15.55
CA THR A 213 10.76 6.18 -14.28
C THR A 213 9.82 6.93 -13.33
N GLN A 214 8.64 7.36 -13.80
CA GLN A 214 7.68 8.11 -13.01
C GLN A 214 6.46 7.26 -12.63
N VAL A 215 5.86 7.58 -11.49
CA VAL A 215 4.63 6.93 -10.98
C VAL A 215 4.79 5.40 -10.91
N THR A 216 5.97 4.94 -10.49
CA THR A 216 6.40 3.52 -10.54
C THR A 216 5.67 2.61 -9.54
N ASN A 217 5.10 3.19 -8.47
CA ASN A 217 4.35 2.46 -7.45
C ASN A 217 2.83 2.42 -7.74
N PHE A 218 2.41 2.93 -8.90
CA PHE A 218 1.04 2.87 -9.38
C PHE A 218 0.90 1.93 -10.58
N ASN A 219 -0.15 1.13 -10.58
CA ASN A 219 -0.84 0.71 -11.79
C ASN A 219 -1.89 1.77 -12.11
N ILE A 220 -2.16 2.02 -13.38
CA ILE A 220 -3.18 2.99 -13.80
C ILE A 220 -4.21 2.34 -14.72
N SER A 221 -5.47 2.75 -14.55
CA SER A 221 -6.57 2.32 -15.42
C SER A 221 -7.49 3.49 -15.74
N VAL A 222 -7.99 3.51 -16.98
CA VAL A 222 -9.04 4.44 -17.37
C VAL A 222 -10.39 3.80 -17.05
N ALA A 223 -11.23 4.51 -16.29
CA ALA A 223 -12.62 4.09 -16.06
C ALA A 223 -13.47 4.48 -17.27
N ILE A 224 -13.79 3.49 -18.08
CA ILE A 224 -14.54 3.62 -19.34
C ILE A 224 -16.03 3.43 -19.07
N THR A 225 -16.84 4.35 -19.60
CA THR A 225 -18.31 4.28 -19.56
C THR A 225 -18.89 3.62 -20.80
N ASP A 226 -20.09 3.05 -20.69
CA ASP A 226 -20.82 2.50 -21.85
C ASP A 226 -21.12 3.58 -22.91
N ALA A 227 -21.41 4.82 -22.44
CA ALA A 227 -21.61 5.97 -23.33
C ALA A 227 -20.35 6.30 -24.16
N PHE A 228 -19.16 6.23 -23.54
CA PHE A 228 -17.90 6.44 -24.25
C PHE A 228 -17.66 5.33 -25.30
N MET A 229 -17.86 4.06 -24.95
CA MET A 229 -17.70 2.96 -25.92
C MET A 229 -18.69 3.08 -27.09
N SER A 230 -19.92 3.50 -26.82
CA SER A 230 -20.90 3.80 -27.89
C SER A 230 -20.43 4.95 -28.79
N ALA A 231 -19.82 6.00 -28.25
CA ALA A 231 -19.25 7.11 -29.02
C ALA A 231 -18.04 6.65 -29.87
N VAL A 232 -17.19 5.77 -29.33
CA VAL A 232 -16.07 5.16 -30.06
C VAL A 232 -16.58 4.38 -31.28
N GLU A 233 -17.58 3.53 -31.07
CA GLU A 233 -18.18 2.73 -32.17
C GLU A 233 -18.74 3.62 -33.28
N LYS A 234 -19.49 4.68 -32.90
CA LYS A 234 -20.13 5.62 -33.84
C LYS A 234 -19.15 6.63 -34.45
N GLY A 235 -17.96 6.85 -33.88
CA GLY A 235 -17.04 7.91 -34.25
C GLY A 235 -17.54 9.30 -33.89
N GLU A 236 -18.12 9.45 -32.73
CA GLU A 236 -18.70 10.71 -32.22
C GLU A 236 -17.79 11.36 -31.17
N GLU A 237 -17.99 12.64 -30.94
CA GLU A 237 -17.44 13.34 -29.77
C GLU A 237 -18.22 12.98 -28.50
N TYR A 238 -17.55 13.06 -27.35
CA TYR A 238 -18.18 12.90 -26.04
C TYR A 238 -17.83 14.06 -25.11
N ASP A 239 -18.70 14.33 -24.14
CA ASP A 239 -18.56 15.43 -23.20
C ASP A 239 -17.59 15.09 -22.07
N LEU A 240 -16.74 16.07 -21.71
CA LEU A 240 -15.95 16.07 -20.49
C LEU A 240 -16.66 16.88 -19.41
N PHE A 241 -16.68 16.38 -18.19
CA PHE A 241 -17.42 17.01 -17.09
C PHE A 241 -16.48 17.56 -16.02
N SER A 242 -16.72 18.79 -15.61
CA SER A 242 -16.02 19.36 -14.44
C SER A 242 -16.50 18.65 -13.17
N PRO A 243 -15.59 17.99 -12.39
CA PRO A 243 -16.01 17.28 -11.17
C PRO A 243 -16.63 18.21 -10.13
N ARG A 244 -16.23 19.48 -10.12
CA ARG A 244 -16.69 20.48 -9.17
C ARG A 244 -18.10 21.01 -9.47
N THR A 245 -18.48 21.11 -10.73
CA THR A 245 -19.74 21.76 -11.13
C THR A 245 -20.72 20.81 -11.80
N GLY A 246 -20.29 19.65 -12.26
CA GLY A 246 -21.07 18.74 -13.10
C GLY A 246 -21.34 19.27 -14.51
N ALA A 247 -20.83 20.47 -14.85
CA ALA A 247 -21.06 21.09 -16.16
C ALA A 247 -20.06 20.53 -17.19
N VAL A 248 -20.46 20.56 -18.47
CA VAL A 248 -19.57 20.24 -19.60
C VAL A 248 -18.42 21.23 -19.62
N ALA A 249 -17.21 20.72 -19.51
CA ALA A 249 -15.95 21.48 -19.51
C ALA A 249 -15.24 21.44 -20.87
N GLY A 250 -15.61 20.55 -21.75
CA GLY A 250 -15.05 20.38 -23.08
C GLY A 250 -15.61 19.17 -23.80
N ARG A 251 -15.11 18.91 -25.00
CA ARG A 251 -15.43 17.72 -25.79
C ARG A 251 -14.17 17.17 -26.45
N LEU A 252 -14.13 15.86 -26.63
CA LEU A 252 -13.08 15.16 -27.33
C LEU A 252 -13.68 14.14 -28.30
N ASP A 253 -12.98 13.86 -29.37
CA ASP A 253 -13.27 12.74 -30.28
C ASP A 253 -12.99 11.43 -29.54
N ALA A 254 -14.01 10.57 -29.43
CA ALA A 254 -13.93 9.32 -28.65
C ALA A 254 -12.93 8.33 -29.24
N ARG A 255 -12.83 8.23 -30.56
CA ARG A 255 -11.85 7.35 -31.22
C ARG A 255 -10.43 7.80 -30.97
N MET A 256 -10.17 9.10 -31.05
CA MET A 256 -8.83 9.66 -30.76
C MET A 256 -8.39 9.35 -29.33
N VAL A 257 -9.29 9.46 -28.35
CA VAL A 257 -8.97 9.12 -26.94
C VAL A 257 -8.76 7.63 -26.77
N PHE A 258 -9.59 6.79 -27.38
CA PHE A 258 -9.45 5.34 -27.34
C PHE A 258 -8.16 4.87 -28.01
N ASP A 259 -7.81 5.43 -29.19
CA ASP A 259 -6.54 5.18 -29.87
C ASP A 259 -5.33 5.53 -28.99
N LYS A 260 -5.44 6.63 -28.26
CA LYS A 260 -4.39 7.06 -27.33
C LYS A 260 -4.22 6.07 -26.15
N ILE A 261 -5.32 5.57 -25.59
CA ILE A 261 -5.31 4.51 -24.57
C ILE A 261 -4.61 3.25 -25.12
N VAL A 262 -5.06 2.78 -26.28
CA VAL A 262 -4.52 1.60 -26.97
C VAL A 262 -3.04 1.75 -27.25
N LYS A 263 -2.60 2.88 -27.82
CA LYS A 263 -1.20 3.15 -28.12
C LYS A 263 -0.32 3.11 -26.88
N ASN A 264 -0.71 3.78 -25.78
CA ASN A 264 0.05 3.76 -24.54
C ASN A 264 0.10 2.35 -23.94
N ALA A 265 -1.01 1.63 -23.93
CA ALA A 265 -1.08 0.26 -23.45
C ALA A 265 -0.18 -0.69 -24.29
N TRP A 266 -0.14 -0.52 -25.61
CA TRP A 266 0.78 -1.23 -26.49
C TRP A 266 2.25 -0.92 -26.20
N GLN A 267 2.58 0.34 -25.91
CA GLN A 267 3.95 0.79 -25.63
C GLN A 267 4.47 0.32 -24.28
N THR A 268 3.66 0.46 -23.21
CA THR A 268 4.10 0.31 -21.84
C THR A 268 3.31 -0.71 -21.03
N GLY A 269 2.23 -1.31 -21.58
CA GLY A 269 1.28 -2.14 -20.84
C GLY A 269 0.28 -1.34 -19.98
N GLU A 270 0.31 0.00 -20.06
CA GLU A 270 -0.60 0.88 -19.28
C GLU A 270 -1.02 2.09 -20.13
N PRO A 271 -2.24 2.63 -19.88
CA PRO A 271 -3.22 2.21 -18.85
C PRO A 271 -3.96 0.93 -19.19
N GLY A 272 -4.40 0.19 -18.16
CA GLY A 272 -5.47 -0.78 -18.30
C GLY A 272 -6.82 -0.08 -18.50
N VAL A 273 -7.87 -0.87 -18.77
CA VAL A 273 -9.25 -0.37 -18.85
C VAL A 273 -10.13 -1.02 -17.79
N TYR A 274 -10.99 -0.21 -17.18
CA TYR A 274 -11.96 -0.62 -16.18
C TYR A 274 -13.35 -0.18 -16.63
N PHE A 275 -14.25 -1.13 -16.92
CA PHE A 275 -15.61 -0.87 -17.41
C PHE A 275 -16.53 -0.56 -16.23
N ILE A 276 -16.52 0.71 -15.84
CA ILE A 276 -17.08 1.18 -14.56
C ILE A 276 -18.60 0.98 -14.46
N ASP A 277 -19.34 1.18 -15.56
CA ASP A 277 -20.81 1.05 -15.56
C ASP A 277 -21.21 -0.42 -15.36
N ARG A 278 -20.48 -1.34 -15.97
CA ARG A 278 -20.68 -2.78 -15.79
C ARG A 278 -20.35 -3.23 -14.38
N ALA A 279 -19.28 -2.74 -13.79
CA ALA A 279 -18.95 -3.06 -12.41
C ALA A 279 -20.04 -2.54 -11.45
N ASN A 280 -20.52 -1.31 -11.65
CA ASN A 280 -21.57 -0.72 -10.84
C ASN A 280 -22.94 -1.38 -11.05
N TYR A 281 -23.23 -1.95 -12.23
CA TYR A 281 -24.45 -2.72 -12.45
C TYR A 281 -24.57 -3.89 -11.45
N TYR A 282 -23.46 -4.51 -11.09
CA TYR A 282 -23.40 -5.62 -10.13
C TYR A 282 -22.94 -5.21 -8.72
N ASN A 283 -22.94 -3.91 -8.42
CA ASN A 283 -22.64 -3.43 -7.07
C ASN A 283 -23.67 -3.99 -6.07
N PRO A 284 -23.27 -4.81 -5.08
CA PRO A 284 -24.23 -5.47 -4.19
C PRO A 284 -24.97 -4.52 -3.27
N VAL A 285 -24.41 -3.33 -2.98
CA VAL A 285 -24.94 -2.37 -2.00
C VAL A 285 -25.01 -0.95 -2.59
N PRO A 286 -25.80 -0.72 -3.65
CA PRO A 286 -25.78 0.52 -4.41
C PRO A 286 -26.19 1.75 -3.60
N LYS A 287 -26.94 1.59 -2.51
CA LYS A 287 -27.33 2.69 -1.60
C LYS A 287 -26.17 3.19 -0.72
N LEU A 288 -25.14 2.39 -0.50
CA LEU A 288 -23.96 2.80 0.26
C LEU A 288 -22.94 3.58 -0.60
N GLY A 289 -23.10 3.57 -1.93
CA GLY A 289 -22.24 4.29 -2.85
C GLY A 289 -21.99 3.56 -4.16
N SER A 290 -21.10 4.12 -4.97
CA SER A 290 -20.69 3.55 -6.26
C SER A 290 -19.24 3.12 -6.23
N TYR A 291 -18.89 2.10 -6.99
CA TYR A 291 -17.51 1.76 -7.27
C TYR A 291 -16.87 2.86 -8.10
N GLU A 292 -15.76 3.38 -7.62
CA GLU A 292 -14.98 4.42 -8.32
C GLU A 292 -13.56 3.95 -8.65
N ALA A 293 -13.07 2.94 -7.94
CA ALA A 293 -11.75 2.39 -8.11
C ALA A 293 -11.72 0.88 -7.79
N THR A 294 -10.57 0.28 -8.10
CA THR A 294 -10.25 -1.09 -7.73
C THR A 294 -8.99 -1.12 -6.87
N ASN A 295 -8.65 -2.26 -6.28
CA ASN A 295 -7.34 -2.53 -5.71
C ASN A 295 -6.23 -2.52 -6.79
N PRO A 296 -4.93 -2.61 -6.43
CA PRO A 296 -3.81 -2.51 -7.40
C PRO A 296 -3.84 -3.50 -8.56
N CYS A 297 -4.40 -4.70 -8.36
CA CYS A 297 -4.43 -5.74 -9.38
C CYS A 297 -5.74 -5.78 -10.19
N GLY A 298 -6.73 -4.96 -9.83
CA GLY A 298 -7.96 -4.78 -10.60
C GLY A 298 -9.08 -5.79 -10.34
N GLU A 299 -8.86 -6.83 -9.52
CA GLU A 299 -9.86 -7.87 -9.24
C GLU A 299 -10.96 -7.45 -8.27
N GLN A 300 -10.77 -6.37 -7.51
CA GLN A 300 -11.71 -5.91 -6.51
C GLN A 300 -12.20 -4.48 -6.79
N PRO A 301 -13.31 -4.30 -7.54
CA PRO A 301 -14.09 -3.07 -7.45
C PRO A 301 -14.59 -2.88 -6.03
N LEU A 302 -14.28 -1.74 -5.43
CA LEU A 302 -14.58 -1.46 -4.02
C LEU A 302 -15.21 -0.08 -3.87
N LEU A 303 -16.06 0.08 -2.86
CA LEU A 303 -16.57 1.38 -2.43
C LEU A 303 -15.45 2.20 -1.74
N PRO A 304 -15.62 3.52 -1.60
CA PRO A 304 -14.79 4.32 -0.72
C PRO A 304 -14.74 3.75 0.71
N TYR A 305 -13.55 3.51 1.25
CA TYR A 305 -13.28 2.84 2.53
C TYR A 305 -13.66 1.34 2.58
N ASP A 306 -13.93 0.72 1.44
CA ASP A 306 -14.19 -0.71 1.36
C ASP A 306 -12.89 -1.52 1.36
N VAL A 307 -13.01 -2.78 1.75
CA VAL A 307 -11.88 -3.69 1.92
C VAL A 307 -12.30 -5.11 1.57
N CYS A 308 -11.34 -5.89 1.07
CA CYS A 308 -11.57 -7.31 0.83
C CYS A 308 -10.40 -8.16 1.36
N ASN A 309 -10.76 -9.24 2.06
CA ASN A 309 -9.86 -10.35 2.35
C ASN A 309 -10.06 -11.43 1.30
N LEU A 310 -8.94 -12.04 0.88
CA LEU A 310 -8.91 -12.96 -0.25
C LEU A 310 -8.39 -14.33 0.17
N GLY A 311 -8.80 -15.34 -0.59
CA GLY A 311 -8.22 -16.68 -0.54
C GLY A 311 -8.48 -17.39 -1.85
N SER A 312 -7.66 -18.40 -2.18
CA SER A 312 -7.79 -19.11 -3.45
C SER A 312 -7.70 -20.62 -3.25
N VAL A 313 -8.61 -21.33 -3.89
CA VAL A 313 -8.66 -22.78 -3.93
C VAL A 313 -7.77 -23.28 -5.07
N ASN A 314 -6.95 -24.27 -4.81
CA ASN A 314 -6.12 -24.94 -5.82
C ASN A 314 -6.96 -25.98 -6.58
N VAL A 315 -7.56 -25.55 -7.68
CA VAL A 315 -8.48 -26.40 -8.46
C VAL A 315 -7.79 -27.60 -9.12
N GLY A 316 -6.50 -27.51 -9.37
CA GLY A 316 -5.71 -28.63 -9.90
C GLY A 316 -5.64 -29.85 -8.94
N ALA A 317 -5.89 -29.64 -7.64
CA ALA A 317 -5.85 -30.71 -6.65
C ALA A 317 -7.05 -31.68 -6.75
N PHE A 318 -8.12 -31.34 -7.48
CA PHE A 318 -9.36 -32.12 -7.48
C PHE A 318 -9.49 -33.07 -8.69
N VAL A 319 -8.41 -33.30 -9.44
CA VAL A 319 -8.44 -34.30 -10.52
C VAL A 319 -8.30 -35.71 -9.93
N ARG A 320 -9.23 -36.58 -10.27
CA ARG A 320 -9.26 -37.96 -9.82
C ARG A 320 -8.25 -38.80 -10.60
N GLY A 321 -7.39 -39.51 -9.87
CA GLY A 321 -6.40 -40.41 -10.47
C GLY A 321 -6.89 -41.86 -10.69
N ASP A 322 -8.13 -42.16 -10.34
CA ASP A 322 -8.72 -43.50 -10.40
C ASP A 322 -9.52 -43.77 -11.68
N LEU A 323 -9.65 -42.74 -12.56
CA LEU A 323 -10.38 -42.89 -13.82
C LEU A 323 -9.45 -42.99 -15.01
N PRO A 324 -9.90 -43.61 -16.13
CA PRO A 324 -9.16 -43.62 -17.40
C PRO A 324 -8.93 -42.17 -17.92
N ALA A 325 -7.80 -41.91 -18.57
CA ALA A 325 -7.48 -40.58 -19.08
C ALA A 325 -8.42 -40.10 -20.20
N ASP A 326 -9.16 -40.99 -20.84
CA ASP A 326 -10.18 -40.70 -21.86
C ASP A 326 -11.60 -40.54 -21.29
N ALA A 327 -11.77 -40.60 -19.97
CA ALA A 327 -13.05 -40.32 -19.35
C ALA A 327 -13.44 -38.85 -19.61
N PRO A 328 -14.73 -38.53 -19.70
CA PRO A 328 -15.17 -37.14 -19.85
C PRO A 328 -14.61 -36.26 -18.70
N TRP A 329 -14.08 -35.10 -19.00
CA TRP A 329 -13.39 -34.24 -18.04
C TRP A 329 -14.23 -33.94 -16.76
N TYR A 330 -15.56 -33.80 -16.92
CA TYR A 330 -16.45 -33.51 -15.81
C TYR A 330 -16.60 -34.68 -14.82
N GLU A 331 -16.33 -35.94 -15.23
CA GLU A 331 -16.27 -37.11 -14.36
C GLU A 331 -14.93 -37.22 -13.64
N GLN A 332 -13.88 -36.69 -14.23
CA GLN A 332 -12.53 -36.72 -13.67
C GLN A 332 -12.34 -35.75 -12.50
N ILE A 333 -13.29 -34.83 -12.25
CA ILE A 333 -13.20 -33.88 -11.15
C ILE A 333 -13.92 -34.43 -9.91
N ASP A 334 -13.26 -34.38 -8.74
CA ASP A 334 -13.89 -34.66 -7.44
C ASP A 334 -14.72 -33.46 -6.96
N TRP A 335 -15.93 -33.32 -7.50
CA TRP A 335 -16.87 -32.26 -7.15
C TRP A 335 -17.29 -32.32 -5.68
N LYS A 336 -17.22 -33.47 -5.03
CA LYS A 336 -17.58 -33.64 -3.61
C LYS A 336 -16.52 -32.97 -2.73
N GLU A 337 -15.26 -33.26 -2.99
CA GLU A 337 -14.16 -32.67 -2.23
C GLU A 337 -14.02 -31.18 -2.57
N TYR A 338 -14.18 -30.79 -3.83
CA TYR A 338 -14.18 -29.38 -4.25
C TYR A 338 -15.25 -28.57 -3.50
N ARG A 339 -16.49 -29.12 -3.36
CA ARG A 339 -17.56 -28.52 -2.56
C ARG A 339 -17.15 -28.35 -1.09
N ARG A 340 -16.57 -29.38 -0.48
CA ARG A 340 -16.14 -29.32 0.92
C ARG A 340 -15.14 -28.18 1.14
N VAL A 341 -14.15 -28.09 0.27
CA VAL A 341 -13.11 -27.07 0.35
C VAL A 341 -13.68 -25.67 0.12
N ILE A 342 -14.57 -25.47 -0.86
CA ILE A 342 -15.23 -24.17 -1.11
C ILE A 342 -15.96 -23.70 0.15
N ARG A 343 -16.77 -24.60 0.76
CA ARG A 343 -17.56 -24.23 1.94
C ARG A 343 -16.66 -23.87 3.14
N LEU A 344 -15.65 -24.67 3.42
CA LEU A 344 -14.70 -24.37 4.48
C LEU A 344 -13.91 -23.09 4.22
N ALA A 345 -13.50 -22.84 2.98
CA ALA A 345 -12.80 -21.62 2.60
C ALA A 345 -13.71 -20.38 2.73
N THR A 346 -14.98 -20.48 2.35
CA THR A 346 -15.98 -19.41 2.55
C THR A 346 -16.16 -19.09 4.04
N HIS A 347 -16.30 -20.12 4.87
CA HIS A 347 -16.37 -19.98 6.32
C HIS A 347 -15.10 -19.33 6.90
N PHE A 348 -13.92 -19.79 6.47
CA PHE A 348 -12.64 -19.21 6.86
C PHE A 348 -12.61 -17.71 6.57
N LEU A 349 -12.99 -17.28 5.34
CA LEU A 349 -12.96 -15.90 4.94
C LEU A 349 -14.01 -15.03 5.66
N ASP A 350 -15.19 -15.57 6.00
CA ASP A 350 -16.15 -14.85 6.86
C ASP A 350 -15.55 -14.57 8.25
N ASN A 351 -14.87 -15.55 8.86
CA ASN A 351 -14.20 -15.40 10.14
C ASN A 351 -13.03 -14.40 10.08
N VAL A 352 -12.32 -14.31 8.95
CA VAL A 352 -11.24 -13.32 8.78
C VAL A 352 -11.75 -11.89 8.99
N ILE A 353 -12.99 -11.56 8.62
CA ILE A 353 -13.59 -10.24 8.82
C ILE A 353 -13.61 -9.86 10.31
N ASP A 354 -14.00 -10.81 11.16
CA ASP A 354 -14.16 -10.61 12.61
C ASP A 354 -12.81 -10.69 13.36
N ALA A 355 -11.82 -11.40 12.81
CA ALA A 355 -10.46 -11.50 13.36
C ALA A 355 -9.55 -10.31 12.97
N ASN A 356 -9.94 -9.54 11.96
CA ASN A 356 -9.12 -8.50 11.35
C ASN A 356 -9.07 -7.21 12.18
N GLN A 357 -7.87 -6.67 12.37
CA GLN A 357 -7.65 -5.34 12.96
C GLN A 357 -7.50 -4.31 11.84
N TYR A 358 -8.57 -3.59 11.56
CA TYR A 358 -8.58 -2.61 10.48
C TYR A 358 -7.79 -1.34 10.86
N PRO A 359 -6.98 -0.78 9.93
CA PRO A 359 -6.14 0.38 10.23
C PRO A 359 -6.92 1.71 10.37
N LEU A 360 -8.17 1.75 9.92
CA LEU A 360 -9.03 2.93 9.93
C LEU A 360 -10.45 2.56 10.34
N GLU A 361 -11.07 3.35 11.21
CA GLU A 361 -12.44 3.12 11.69
C GLU A 361 -13.50 3.06 10.57
N PRO A 362 -13.51 3.95 9.56
CA PRO A 362 -14.48 3.85 8.47
C PRO A 362 -14.39 2.54 7.69
N ILE A 363 -13.20 1.94 7.60
CA ILE A 363 -13.01 0.62 6.95
C ILE A 363 -13.61 -0.47 7.84
N HIS A 364 -13.39 -0.40 9.16
CA HIS A 364 -13.97 -1.34 10.12
C HIS A 364 -15.50 -1.35 10.06
N GLU A 365 -16.11 -0.16 10.10
CA GLU A 365 -17.57 0.00 10.04
C GLU A 365 -18.15 -0.58 8.75
N LEU A 366 -17.57 -0.23 7.59
CA LEU A 366 -18.07 -0.70 6.30
C LEU A 366 -17.84 -2.21 6.13
N ALA A 367 -16.65 -2.72 6.49
CA ALA A 367 -16.34 -4.15 6.40
C ALA A 367 -17.36 -5.01 7.16
N HIS A 368 -17.77 -4.60 8.37
CA HIS A 368 -18.78 -5.32 9.16
C HIS A 368 -20.19 -5.11 8.64
N SER A 369 -20.48 -3.96 8.02
CA SER A 369 -21.80 -3.68 7.44
C SER A 369 -22.12 -4.54 6.21
N ILE A 370 -21.12 -4.79 5.36
CA ILE A 370 -21.32 -5.51 4.08
C ILE A 370 -20.69 -6.91 4.05
N ARG A 371 -19.72 -7.19 4.91
CA ARG A 371 -19.03 -8.49 5.05
C ARG A 371 -18.54 -9.07 3.71
N ARG A 372 -17.82 -8.27 2.94
CA ARG A 372 -17.27 -8.68 1.64
C ARG A 372 -16.14 -9.69 1.82
N ILE A 373 -16.18 -10.79 1.07
CA ILE A 373 -15.09 -11.74 0.92
C ILE A 373 -14.76 -11.95 -0.56
N GLY A 374 -13.58 -12.49 -0.85
CA GLY A 374 -13.10 -12.77 -2.20
C GLY A 374 -12.46 -14.15 -2.27
N LEU A 375 -13.28 -15.20 -2.39
CA LEU A 375 -12.82 -16.54 -2.67
C LEU A 375 -12.55 -16.69 -4.17
N GLY A 376 -11.40 -17.22 -4.54
CA GLY A 376 -11.03 -17.42 -5.93
C GLY A 376 -10.36 -18.75 -6.19
N VAL A 377 -9.79 -18.89 -7.38
CA VAL A 377 -9.10 -20.10 -7.83
C VAL A 377 -7.61 -19.83 -8.10
N MET A 378 -6.80 -20.87 -7.99
CA MET A 378 -5.45 -20.98 -8.51
C MET A 378 -5.23 -22.40 -9.01
N GLY A 379 -4.16 -22.66 -9.77
CA GLY A 379 -3.90 -24.00 -10.31
C GLY A 379 -4.82 -24.39 -11.48
N PHE A 380 -5.42 -23.41 -12.18
CA PHE A 380 -6.32 -23.69 -13.28
C PHE A 380 -5.59 -24.30 -14.50
N ALA A 381 -4.40 -23.80 -14.82
CA ALA A 381 -3.59 -24.41 -15.87
C ALA A 381 -3.19 -25.84 -15.53
N ASP A 382 -2.88 -26.13 -14.25
CA ASP A 382 -2.57 -27.50 -13.80
C ASP A 382 -3.79 -28.42 -13.91
N LEU A 383 -4.98 -27.89 -13.58
CA LEU A 383 -6.25 -28.62 -13.78
C LEU A 383 -6.40 -29.05 -15.24
N LEU A 384 -6.26 -28.10 -16.18
CA LEU A 384 -6.42 -28.36 -17.61
C LEU A 384 -5.41 -29.40 -18.12
N VAL A 385 -4.14 -29.25 -17.72
CA VAL A 385 -3.08 -30.21 -18.05
C VAL A 385 -3.40 -31.61 -17.57
N ARG A 386 -3.86 -31.74 -16.32
CA ARG A 386 -4.22 -33.05 -15.72
C ARG A 386 -5.44 -33.67 -16.36
N LEU A 387 -6.38 -32.85 -16.85
CA LEU A 387 -7.55 -33.29 -17.62
C LEU A 387 -7.21 -33.60 -19.09
N GLY A 388 -6.00 -33.26 -19.59
CA GLY A 388 -5.64 -33.40 -21.00
C GLY A 388 -6.34 -32.38 -21.91
N VAL A 389 -6.82 -31.25 -21.38
CA VAL A 389 -7.59 -30.22 -22.10
C VAL A 389 -6.68 -29.03 -22.42
N PRO A 390 -6.59 -28.61 -23.69
CA PRO A 390 -5.83 -27.41 -24.04
C PRO A 390 -6.47 -26.13 -23.50
N TYR A 391 -5.65 -25.19 -23.00
CA TYR A 391 -6.13 -23.90 -22.48
C TYR A 391 -6.86 -23.07 -23.56
N ASP A 392 -6.32 -23.01 -24.77
CA ASP A 392 -6.85 -22.28 -25.92
C ASP A 392 -7.82 -23.14 -26.76
N SER A 393 -8.85 -23.65 -26.10
CA SER A 393 -9.90 -24.46 -26.72
C SER A 393 -11.28 -24.12 -26.14
N GLU A 394 -12.34 -24.41 -26.92
CA GLU A 394 -13.72 -24.27 -26.44
C GLU A 394 -13.97 -25.12 -25.18
N GLU A 395 -13.37 -26.30 -25.14
CA GLU A 395 -13.48 -27.21 -24.00
C GLU A 395 -12.79 -26.62 -22.77
N GLY A 396 -11.58 -26.02 -22.92
CA GLY A 396 -10.89 -25.33 -21.83
C GLY A 396 -11.70 -24.15 -21.27
N VAL A 397 -12.32 -23.37 -22.14
CA VAL A 397 -13.22 -22.27 -21.76
C VAL A 397 -14.45 -22.80 -21.00
N GLU A 398 -15.02 -23.92 -21.44
CA GLU A 398 -16.17 -24.56 -20.76
C GLU A 398 -15.79 -25.16 -19.40
N VAL A 399 -14.60 -25.77 -19.27
CA VAL A 399 -14.06 -26.18 -17.95
C VAL A 399 -13.97 -24.98 -17.03
N GLY A 400 -13.42 -23.86 -17.49
CA GLY A 400 -13.30 -22.63 -16.71
C GLY A 400 -14.66 -22.11 -16.23
N ARG A 401 -15.62 -22.03 -17.15
CA ARG A 401 -17.00 -21.62 -16.84
C ARG A 401 -17.60 -22.50 -15.76
N ARG A 402 -17.50 -23.82 -15.92
CA ARG A 402 -18.14 -24.78 -14.99
C ARG A 402 -17.48 -24.82 -13.60
N ILE A 403 -16.16 -24.68 -13.54
CA ILE A 403 -15.43 -24.58 -12.27
C ILE A 403 -15.91 -23.36 -11.48
N MET A 404 -16.05 -22.20 -12.15
CA MET A 404 -16.43 -20.96 -11.47
C MET A 404 -17.92 -20.94 -11.11
N GLU A 405 -18.81 -21.42 -12.01
CA GLU A 405 -20.22 -21.59 -11.71
C GLU A 405 -20.44 -22.43 -10.44
N PHE A 406 -19.72 -23.54 -10.34
CA PHE A 406 -19.83 -24.43 -9.18
C PHE A 406 -19.31 -23.77 -7.91
N MET A 407 -18.20 -23.03 -8.01
CA MET A 407 -17.63 -22.30 -6.87
C MET A 407 -18.59 -21.23 -6.37
N ASP A 408 -19.09 -20.39 -7.26
CA ASP A 408 -20.01 -19.29 -6.94
C ASP A 408 -21.26 -19.82 -6.22
N GLU A 409 -21.88 -20.87 -6.76
CA GLU A 409 -23.10 -21.45 -6.18
C GLU A 409 -22.84 -22.09 -4.81
N GLU A 410 -21.75 -22.85 -4.63
CA GLU A 410 -21.45 -23.51 -3.35
C GLU A 410 -20.96 -22.51 -2.29
N ALA A 411 -20.25 -21.44 -2.68
CA ALA A 411 -19.87 -20.35 -1.78
C ALA A 411 -21.09 -19.56 -1.31
N LYS A 412 -22.05 -19.27 -2.19
CA LYS A 412 -23.32 -18.62 -1.83
C LYS A 412 -24.18 -19.49 -0.93
N LYS A 413 -24.27 -20.81 -1.17
CA LYS A 413 -24.94 -21.73 -0.26
C LYS A 413 -24.33 -21.75 1.13
N GLU A 414 -23.01 -21.69 1.22
CA GLU A 414 -22.34 -21.61 2.52
C GLU A 414 -22.60 -20.25 3.17
N SER A 415 -22.59 -19.15 2.42
CA SER A 415 -22.94 -17.82 2.92
C SER A 415 -24.38 -17.75 3.41
N GLU A 416 -25.34 -18.46 2.77
CA GLU A 416 -26.72 -18.63 3.25
C GLU A 416 -26.75 -19.40 4.57
N ARG A 417 -26.03 -20.54 4.66
CA ARG A 417 -25.94 -21.33 5.90
C ARG A 417 -25.37 -20.50 7.05
N LEU A 418 -24.33 -19.72 6.78
CA LEU A 418 -23.76 -18.80 7.77
C LEU A 418 -24.76 -17.71 8.16
N ALA A 419 -25.53 -17.18 7.21
CA ALA A 419 -26.58 -16.21 7.49
C ALA A 419 -27.72 -16.75 8.36
N GLU A 420 -28.07 -18.04 8.23
CA GLU A 420 -29.02 -18.71 9.12
C GLU A 420 -28.50 -18.77 10.56
N GLN A 421 -27.23 -19.04 10.74
CA GLN A 421 -26.60 -19.21 12.05
C GLN A 421 -26.22 -17.89 12.74
N ARG A 422 -25.75 -16.89 11.94
CA ARG A 422 -25.09 -15.69 12.44
C ARG A 422 -25.79 -14.39 12.04
N GLY A 423 -26.88 -14.49 11.26
CA GLY A 423 -27.57 -13.36 10.64
C GLY A 423 -26.97 -12.98 9.27
N ALA A 424 -27.79 -12.41 8.41
CA ALA A 424 -27.35 -11.82 7.14
C ALA A 424 -26.38 -10.65 7.39
N PHE A 425 -25.64 -10.20 6.35
CA PHE A 425 -24.86 -8.98 6.49
C PHE A 425 -25.79 -7.79 6.78
N PRO A 426 -25.38 -6.83 7.64
CA PRO A 426 -26.27 -5.76 8.13
C PRO A 426 -26.98 -4.94 7.04
N ALA A 427 -26.31 -4.66 5.92
CA ALA A 427 -26.89 -3.92 4.80
C ALA A 427 -27.69 -4.80 3.82
N TRP A 428 -28.01 -6.04 4.14
CA TRP A 428 -28.66 -7.01 3.23
C TRP A 428 -30.02 -6.55 2.70
N GLU A 429 -30.88 -5.96 3.54
CA GLU A 429 -32.21 -5.55 3.12
C GLU A 429 -32.19 -4.53 1.98
N GLU A 430 -31.20 -3.64 1.99
CA GLU A 430 -30.97 -2.58 0.98
C GLU A 430 -29.89 -2.97 -0.05
N SER A 431 -29.78 -4.25 -0.38
CA SER A 431 -28.83 -4.80 -1.35
C SER A 431 -29.54 -5.36 -2.59
N ILE A 432 -28.76 -5.69 -3.64
CA ILE A 432 -29.30 -6.40 -4.81
C ILE A 432 -29.78 -7.82 -4.49
N TRP A 433 -29.35 -8.38 -3.34
CA TRP A 433 -29.74 -9.69 -2.82
C TRP A 433 -30.98 -9.65 -1.92
N GLY A 434 -31.37 -8.47 -1.46
CA GLY A 434 -32.43 -8.25 -0.48
C GLY A 434 -33.78 -7.95 -1.11
N PRO A 435 -34.79 -7.68 -0.27
CA PRO A 435 -36.17 -7.42 -0.71
C PRO A 435 -36.38 -6.00 -1.28
N ASP A 436 -35.45 -5.07 -1.10
CA ASP A 436 -35.61 -3.68 -1.58
C ASP A 436 -35.54 -3.59 -3.09
N GLU A 437 -36.75 -3.49 -3.71
CA GLU A 437 -36.90 -3.40 -5.15
C GLU A 437 -36.23 -2.18 -5.79
N SER A 438 -35.95 -1.12 -5.00
CA SER A 438 -35.28 0.08 -5.53
C SER A 438 -33.79 -0.11 -5.84
N CYS A 439 -33.15 -1.10 -5.25
CA CYS A 439 -31.75 -1.45 -5.50
C CYS A 439 -31.58 -2.83 -6.15
N ALA A 440 -32.57 -3.69 -6.03
CA ALA A 440 -32.52 -5.06 -6.57
C ALA A 440 -32.88 -5.15 -8.06
N ARG A 441 -33.42 -4.07 -8.65
CA ARG A 441 -33.82 -4.04 -10.08
C ARG A 441 -32.97 -3.09 -10.91
N ALA A 442 -32.65 -3.55 -12.11
CA ALA A 442 -32.08 -2.74 -13.17
C ALA A 442 -33.11 -1.75 -13.77
N PRO A 443 -32.64 -0.74 -14.51
CA PRO A 443 -33.54 0.23 -15.14
C PRO A 443 -34.63 -0.36 -16.07
N ASN A 444 -34.39 -1.57 -16.63
CA ASN A 444 -35.36 -2.32 -17.43
C ASN A 444 -36.41 -3.04 -16.59
N GLY A 445 -36.34 -2.97 -15.25
CA GLY A 445 -37.28 -3.60 -14.32
C GLY A 445 -36.95 -5.04 -13.93
N GLU A 446 -35.94 -5.66 -14.52
CA GLU A 446 -35.50 -7.00 -14.17
C GLU A 446 -34.69 -7.00 -12.88
N ARG A 447 -34.78 -8.06 -12.05
CA ARG A 447 -33.92 -8.21 -10.92
C ARG A 447 -32.48 -8.49 -11.37
N ILE A 448 -31.52 -7.77 -10.76
CA ILE A 448 -30.08 -7.92 -11.05
C ILE A 448 -29.58 -9.29 -10.58
N ARG A 449 -30.06 -9.73 -9.41
CA ARG A 449 -29.77 -11.04 -8.80
C ARG A 449 -31.04 -11.62 -8.16
N PRO A 450 -31.19 -12.95 -8.10
CA PRO A 450 -32.22 -13.58 -7.28
C PRO A 450 -32.13 -13.14 -5.83
N GLU A 451 -33.27 -13.06 -5.13
CA GLU A 451 -33.25 -12.79 -3.69
C GLU A 451 -32.63 -13.97 -2.96
N ARG A 452 -31.57 -13.68 -2.17
CA ARG A 452 -30.84 -14.68 -1.36
C ARG A 452 -30.41 -14.03 -0.05
N ARG A 453 -30.66 -14.72 1.06
CA ARG A 453 -30.28 -14.22 2.38
C ARG A 453 -28.84 -14.60 2.70
N LEU A 454 -27.91 -13.76 2.31
CA LEU A 454 -26.49 -14.01 2.39
C LEU A 454 -25.83 -13.42 3.66
N ARG A 455 -24.78 -14.05 4.15
CA ARG A 455 -23.88 -13.53 5.19
C ARG A 455 -22.89 -12.51 4.63
N ASN A 456 -22.56 -12.59 3.36
CA ASN A 456 -21.53 -11.82 2.66
C ASN A 456 -22.13 -11.16 1.43
N CYS A 457 -21.88 -9.88 1.21
CA CYS A 457 -22.44 -9.14 0.07
C CYS A 457 -21.89 -9.60 -1.29
N ASN A 458 -20.62 -10.01 -1.34
CA ASN A 458 -19.95 -10.72 -2.44
C ASN A 458 -19.19 -11.88 -1.85
N VAL A 459 -19.05 -12.96 -2.61
CA VAL A 459 -18.35 -14.17 -2.13
C VAL A 459 -17.07 -14.45 -2.90
N ASP A 460 -16.93 -14.00 -4.15
CA ASP A 460 -15.84 -14.44 -5.00
C ASP A 460 -15.17 -13.36 -5.85
N THR A 461 -13.97 -13.70 -6.33
CA THR A 461 -13.07 -12.91 -7.17
C THR A 461 -12.01 -13.82 -7.78
N VAL A 462 -11.30 -13.37 -8.80
CA VAL A 462 -10.08 -14.05 -9.26
C VAL A 462 -8.88 -13.15 -9.06
N ALA A 463 -8.12 -13.46 -8.00
CA ALA A 463 -6.89 -12.75 -7.64
C ALA A 463 -5.66 -13.29 -8.40
N PRO A 464 -4.55 -12.51 -8.50
CA PRO A 464 -3.34 -12.96 -9.19
C PRO A 464 -2.66 -14.17 -8.55
N THR A 465 -2.79 -14.37 -7.26
CA THR A 465 -2.20 -15.46 -6.44
C THR A 465 -0.66 -15.61 -6.56
N GLY A 466 0.06 -14.58 -6.99
CA GLY A 466 1.47 -14.66 -7.40
C GLY A 466 2.44 -15.26 -6.36
N THR A 467 2.15 -15.16 -5.06
CA THR A 467 2.98 -15.75 -4.00
C THR A 467 2.34 -16.97 -3.36
N ILE A 468 1.02 -16.95 -3.14
CA ILE A 468 0.35 -18.09 -2.50
C ILE A 468 0.31 -19.32 -3.41
N SER A 469 0.31 -19.15 -4.74
CA SER A 469 0.46 -20.25 -5.69
C SER A 469 1.83 -20.95 -5.59
N ILE A 470 2.90 -20.22 -5.24
CA ILE A 470 4.22 -20.82 -4.98
C ILE A 470 4.15 -21.69 -3.71
N ILE A 471 3.44 -21.22 -2.68
CA ILE A 471 3.23 -21.98 -1.43
C ILE A 471 2.45 -23.26 -1.74
N ALA A 472 1.36 -23.13 -2.50
CA ALA A 472 0.53 -24.28 -2.91
C ALA A 472 1.18 -25.16 -3.99
N GLY A 473 2.27 -24.70 -4.63
CA GLY A 473 2.95 -25.46 -5.70
C GLY A 473 2.09 -25.64 -6.94
N CYS A 474 1.39 -24.58 -7.38
CA CYS A 474 0.48 -24.59 -8.53
C CYS A 474 0.60 -23.34 -9.39
N ALA A 475 -0.07 -23.33 -10.55
CA ALA A 475 -0.16 -22.17 -11.43
C ALA A 475 -0.93 -21.02 -10.78
N SER A 476 -0.62 -19.77 -11.16
CA SER A 476 -1.23 -18.56 -10.59
C SER A 476 -2.63 -18.29 -11.19
N GLY A 477 -3.63 -18.16 -10.33
CA GLY A 477 -4.99 -17.78 -10.72
C GLY A 477 -5.55 -18.63 -11.86
N ILE A 478 -6.05 -17.95 -12.89
CA ILE A 478 -6.51 -18.53 -14.15
C ILE A 478 -5.52 -18.27 -15.30
N GLU A 479 -4.27 -17.89 -14.97
CA GLU A 479 -3.25 -17.72 -16.01
C GLU A 479 -2.89 -19.08 -16.64
N PRO A 480 -2.55 -19.12 -17.94
CA PRO A 480 -1.96 -20.31 -18.55
C PRO A 480 -0.56 -20.58 -17.99
N LEU A 481 0.05 -21.71 -18.34
CA LEU A 481 1.44 -21.95 -18.03
C LEU A 481 2.30 -20.85 -18.66
N PHE A 482 3.18 -20.24 -17.88
CA PHE A 482 4.11 -19.24 -18.42
C PHE A 482 5.14 -19.89 -19.33
N ALA A 483 5.77 -20.96 -18.84
CA ALA A 483 6.65 -21.87 -19.56
C ALA A 483 6.72 -23.19 -18.78
N VAL A 484 7.17 -24.26 -19.43
CA VAL A 484 7.37 -25.57 -18.76
C VAL A 484 8.58 -25.56 -17.84
N ALA A 485 9.61 -24.77 -18.16
CA ALA A 485 10.73 -24.50 -17.27
C ALA A 485 11.16 -23.04 -17.40
N PHE A 486 11.35 -22.35 -16.26
CA PHE A 486 11.71 -20.94 -16.24
C PHE A 486 12.39 -20.53 -14.93
N LEU A 487 12.91 -19.31 -14.91
CA LEU A 487 13.45 -18.68 -13.71
C LEU A 487 12.44 -17.66 -13.16
N ARG A 488 12.07 -17.82 -11.90
CA ARG A 488 11.20 -16.91 -11.18
C ARG A 488 12.02 -16.04 -10.23
N ASN A 489 11.92 -14.72 -10.38
CA ASN A 489 12.50 -13.78 -9.42
C ASN A 489 11.46 -13.40 -8.37
N GLN A 490 11.56 -13.96 -7.18
CA GLN A 490 10.64 -13.67 -6.09
C GLN A 490 11.40 -13.32 -4.80
N ALA A 491 11.05 -12.20 -4.19
CA ALA A 491 11.73 -11.70 -2.99
C ALA A 491 13.25 -11.52 -3.14
N GLY A 492 13.74 -11.16 -4.34
CA GLY A 492 15.15 -11.03 -4.65
C GLY A 492 15.92 -12.36 -4.72
N VAL A 493 15.19 -13.47 -4.92
CA VAL A 493 15.76 -14.81 -5.15
C VAL A 493 15.34 -15.30 -6.50
N LEU A 494 16.32 -15.72 -7.31
CA LEU A 494 16.09 -16.48 -8.53
C LEU A 494 15.84 -17.93 -8.16
N MET A 495 14.65 -18.43 -8.47
CA MET A 495 14.22 -19.81 -8.18
C MET A 495 13.93 -20.51 -9.51
N PRO A 496 14.59 -21.63 -9.83
CA PRO A 496 14.21 -22.46 -10.95
C PRO A 496 12.85 -23.08 -10.67
N ASP A 497 11.97 -23.04 -11.65
CA ASP A 497 10.65 -23.62 -11.61
C ASP A 497 10.47 -24.52 -12.83
N VAL A 498 10.04 -25.77 -12.61
CA VAL A 498 9.81 -26.78 -13.64
C VAL A 498 8.45 -27.40 -13.38
N ASN A 499 7.62 -27.49 -14.42
CA ASN A 499 6.30 -28.08 -14.33
C ASN A 499 6.39 -29.58 -14.03
N GLU A 500 5.99 -29.99 -12.85
CA GLU A 500 6.08 -31.37 -12.38
C GLU A 500 5.18 -32.32 -13.20
N ASP A 501 4.03 -31.87 -13.67
CA ASP A 501 3.13 -32.66 -14.51
C ASP A 501 3.76 -32.95 -15.87
N PHE A 502 4.48 -32.01 -16.47
CA PHE A 502 5.23 -32.25 -17.70
C PHE A 502 6.33 -33.29 -17.49
N VAL A 503 7.09 -33.17 -16.41
CA VAL A 503 8.14 -34.15 -16.07
C VAL A 503 7.54 -35.54 -15.86
N ARG A 504 6.39 -35.64 -15.17
CA ARG A 504 5.67 -36.89 -14.96
C ARG A 504 5.23 -37.51 -16.29
N VAL A 505 4.54 -36.74 -17.13
CA VAL A 505 4.07 -37.19 -18.46
C VAL A 505 5.25 -37.62 -19.36
N ALA A 506 6.35 -36.87 -19.34
CA ALA A 506 7.55 -37.18 -20.14
C ALA A 506 8.19 -38.52 -19.74
N LYS A 507 8.23 -38.80 -18.41
CA LYS A 507 8.71 -40.08 -17.88
C LYS A 507 7.76 -41.22 -18.18
N GLU A 508 6.46 -41.07 -17.96
CA GLU A 508 5.44 -42.10 -18.22
C GLU A 508 5.38 -42.47 -19.71
N ARG A 509 5.54 -41.50 -20.61
CA ARG A 509 5.50 -41.70 -22.05
C ARG A 509 6.86 -41.97 -22.68
N GLY A 510 7.95 -41.97 -21.90
CA GLY A 510 9.27 -42.43 -22.32
C GLY A 510 10.08 -41.44 -23.16
N PHE A 511 9.73 -40.15 -23.22
CA PHE A 511 10.51 -39.12 -23.93
C PHE A 511 11.33 -38.20 -23.01
N TYR A 512 11.36 -38.46 -21.71
CA TYR A 512 12.17 -37.69 -20.76
C TYR A 512 13.67 -37.87 -21.01
N SER A 513 14.40 -36.74 -21.09
CA SER A 513 15.86 -36.74 -21.00
C SER A 513 16.31 -35.41 -20.38
N GLU A 514 17.44 -35.43 -19.65
CA GLU A 514 18.06 -34.20 -19.10
C GLU A 514 18.43 -33.19 -20.17
N ALA A 515 18.87 -33.70 -21.36
CA ALA A 515 19.19 -32.87 -22.50
C ALA A 515 17.98 -32.13 -23.08
N LEU A 516 16.81 -32.80 -23.16
CA LEU A 516 15.55 -32.17 -23.55
C LEU A 516 15.11 -31.13 -22.53
N MET A 517 15.12 -31.45 -21.23
CA MET A 517 14.73 -30.52 -20.15
C MET A 517 15.61 -29.26 -20.13
N LYS A 518 16.92 -29.44 -20.38
CA LYS A 518 17.83 -28.29 -20.48
C LYS A 518 17.52 -27.41 -21.69
N ARG A 519 17.23 -27.99 -22.85
CA ARG A 519 16.82 -27.24 -24.05
C ARG A 519 15.52 -26.48 -23.81
N ILE A 520 14.52 -27.12 -23.20
CA ILE A 520 13.24 -26.45 -22.83
C ILE A 520 13.50 -25.24 -21.94
N ALA A 521 14.36 -25.37 -20.92
CA ALA A 521 14.70 -24.26 -20.01
C ALA A 521 15.48 -23.13 -20.72
N GLU A 522 16.35 -23.47 -21.68
CA GLU A 522 17.16 -22.51 -22.45
C GLU A 522 16.36 -21.81 -23.54
N GLU A 523 15.46 -22.49 -24.24
CA GLU A 523 14.71 -21.97 -25.37
C GLU A 523 13.32 -21.47 -24.99
N GLY A 524 12.79 -21.91 -23.84
CA GLY A 524 11.54 -21.42 -23.26
C GLY A 524 10.27 -21.96 -23.92
N HIS A 525 10.37 -23.01 -24.77
CA HIS A 525 9.24 -23.67 -25.40
C HIS A 525 9.41 -25.18 -25.42
N ILE A 526 8.37 -25.92 -25.80
CA ILE A 526 8.36 -27.40 -25.86
C ILE A 526 8.20 -27.92 -27.29
N HIS A 527 8.30 -27.09 -28.33
CA HIS A 527 8.09 -27.46 -29.73
C HIS A 527 9.32 -28.15 -30.28
N PHE A 528 9.63 -29.35 -29.76
CA PHE A 528 10.73 -30.21 -30.18
C PHE A 528 10.18 -31.52 -30.74
N PRO A 529 10.85 -32.12 -31.76
CA PRO A 529 10.41 -33.39 -32.38
C PRO A 529 10.30 -34.56 -31.40
N GLU A 530 11.02 -34.49 -30.26
CA GLU A 530 11.00 -35.49 -29.20
C GLU A 530 9.72 -35.43 -28.35
N VAL A 531 9.04 -34.29 -28.33
CA VAL A 531 7.79 -34.09 -27.58
C VAL A 531 6.62 -34.45 -28.48
N PRO A 532 5.74 -35.41 -28.09
CA PRO A 532 4.58 -35.78 -28.90
C PRO A 532 3.62 -34.59 -29.14
N GLU A 533 3.01 -34.49 -30.30
CA GLU A 533 2.15 -33.37 -30.70
C GLU A 533 0.95 -33.17 -29.75
N ASP A 534 0.36 -34.25 -29.27
CA ASP A 534 -0.74 -34.19 -28.31
C ASP A 534 -0.31 -33.61 -26.95
N VAL A 535 0.93 -33.88 -26.53
CA VAL A 535 1.53 -33.25 -25.34
C VAL A 535 1.80 -31.77 -25.58
N GLN A 536 2.35 -31.41 -26.75
CA GLN A 536 2.57 -30.01 -27.11
C GLN A 536 1.24 -29.23 -27.12
N ARG A 537 0.15 -29.84 -27.57
CA ARG A 537 -1.17 -29.22 -27.63
C ARG A 537 -1.78 -28.98 -26.26
N VAL A 538 -1.52 -29.82 -25.26
CA VAL A 538 -2.04 -29.68 -23.90
C VAL A 538 -1.17 -28.72 -23.06
N PHE A 539 0.15 -28.78 -23.18
CA PHE A 539 1.08 -27.93 -22.43
C PHE A 539 1.38 -26.60 -23.13
N VAL A 540 0.35 -25.96 -23.71
CA VAL A 540 0.48 -24.63 -24.31
C VAL A 540 0.86 -23.59 -23.27
N THR A 541 1.75 -22.68 -23.65
CA THR A 541 2.24 -21.62 -22.76
C THR A 541 1.58 -20.26 -23.08
N ALA A 542 1.75 -19.29 -22.19
CA ALA A 542 1.22 -17.94 -22.41
C ALA A 542 1.68 -17.27 -23.72
N HIS A 543 2.81 -17.71 -24.27
CA HIS A 543 3.34 -17.21 -25.55
C HIS A 543 2.79 -17.94 -26.79
N ASP A 544 2.24 -19.13 -26.60
CA ASP A 544 1.61 -19.92 -27.68
C ASP A 544 0.14 -19.52 -27.88
N ILE A 545 -0.52 -19.01 -26.83
CA ILE A 545 -1.93 -18.70 -26.78
C ILE A 545 -2.19 -17.32 -27.40
N THR A 546 -3.16 -17.22 -28.32
CA THR A 546 -3.53 -15.93 -28.89
C THR A 546 -4.26 -15.05 -27.87
N PRO A 547 -4.15 -13.69 -27.97
CA PRO A 547 -4.81 -12.76 -27.06
C PRO A 547 -6.33 -12.97 -26.93
N GLU A 548 -6.98 -13.41 -28.00
CA GLU A 548 -8.42 -13.72 -28.01
C GLU A 548 -8.77 -14.80 -26.97
N TRP A 549 -8.00 -15.90 -26.90
CA TRP A 549 -8.28 -16.97 -25.94
C TRP A 549 -8.07 -16.54 -24.49
N HIS A 550 -7.11 -15.64 -24.22
CA HIS A 550 -6.95 -15.03 -22.92
C HIS A 550 -8.23 -14.30 -22.47
N VAL A 551 -8.83 -13.51 -23.36
CA VAL A 551 -10.05 -12.74 -23.05
C VAL A 551 -11.27 -13.65 -22.98
N ARG A 552 -11.40 -14.62 -23.85
CA ARG A 552 -12.51 -15.61 -23.83
C ARG A 552 -12.50 -16.41 -22.52
N MET A 553 -11.33 -16.84 -22.08
CA MET A 553 -11.19 -17.51 -20.79
C MET A 553 -11.57 -16.60 -19.63
N GLN A 554 -11.10 -15.35 -19.62
CA GLN A 554 -11.47 -14.36 -18.59
C GLN A 554 -12.98 -14.13 -18.57
N ALA A 555 -13.60 -14.00 -19.74
CA ALA A 555 -15.04 -13.78 -19.86
C ALA A 555 -15.86 -14.95 -19.31
N ALA A 556 -15.45 -16.19 -19.57
CA ALA A 556 -16.12 -17.38 -19.05
C ALA A 556 -16.14 -17.43 -17.51
N PHE A 557 -15.05 -17.04 -16.89
CA PHE A 557 -15.01 -16.91 -15.43
C PHE A 557 -15.84 -15.72 -14.95
N GLN A 558 -15.82 -14.57 -15.67
CA GLN A 558 -16.52 -13.35 -15.27
C GLN A 558 -18.05 -13.51 -15.23
N GLU A 559 -18.62 -14.46 -15.98
CA GLU A 559 -20.05 -14.76 -15.93
C GLU A 559 -20.54 -15.08 -14.51
N TYR A 560 -19.68 -15.70 -13.69
CA TYR A 560 -20.00 -16.17 -12.36
C TYR A 560 -19.22 -15.49 -11.24
N VAL A 561 -18.31 -14.54 -11.57
CA VAL A 561 -17.52 -13.80 -10.56
C VAL A 561 -18.27 -12.53 -10.14
N ASP A 562 -18.60 -12.44 -8.84
CA ASP A 562 -19.27 -11.28 -8.25
C ASP A 562 -18.41 -10.00 -8.37
N SER A 563 -17.12 -10.09 -8.04
CA SER A 563 -16.16 -8.97 -8.15
C SER A 563 -15.60 -8.85 -9.58
N ALA A 564 -14.31 -8.74 -9.75
CA ALA A 564 -13.65 -8.72 -11.06
C ALA A 564 -12.55 -9.77 -11.11
N ILE A 565 -11.75 -9.75 -12.17
CA ILE A 565 -10.72 -10.74 -12.43
C ILE A 565 -9.41 -10.03 -12.72
N SER A 566 -8.35 -10.44 -12.04
CA SER A 566 -6.98 -10.09 -12.38
C SER A 566 -6.42 -11.13 -13.34
N LYS A 567 -6.31 -10.75 -14.61
CA LYS A 567 -5.70 -11.57 -15.65
C LYS A 567 -4.96 -10.71 -16.65
N THR A 568 -3.78 -11.19 -17.04
CA THR A 568 -2.97 -10.56 -18.08
C THR A 568 -3.31 -11.16 -19.44
N THR A 569 -3.62 -10.33 -20.41
CA THR A 569 -3.66 -10.71 -21.82
C THR A 569 -2.26 -10.50 -22.42
N ASN A 570 -1.56 -11.59 -22.70
CA ASN A 570 -0.20 -11.55 -23.21
C ASN A 570 -0.20 -11.40 -24.74
N PHE A 571 0.68 -10.51 -25.22
CA PHE A 571 0.91 -10.27 -26.63
C PHE A 571 2.36 -10.61 -27.00
N PRO A 572 2.60 -11.22 -28.17
CA PRO A 572 3.94 -11.39 -28.68
C PRO A 572 4.58 -10.04 -29.02
N HIS A 573 5.91 -10.00 -29.09
CA HIS A 573 6.67 -8.77 -29.39
C HIS A 573 6.22 -8.06 -30.68
N GLY A 574 5.84 -8.81 -31.69
CA GLY A 574 5.39 -8.31 -32.99
C GLY A 574 3.93 -7.83 -33.06
N ALA A 575 3.19 -7.86 -31.95
CA ALA A 575 1.79 -7.40 -31.95
C ALA A 575 1.67 -5.91 -32.25
N THR A 576 0.61 -5.54 -32.94
CA THR A 576 0.32 -4.16 -33.38
C THR A 576 -0.58 -3.42 -32.38
N GLU A 577 -0.73 -2.11 -32.56
CA GLU A 577 -1.72 -1.32 -31.84
C GLU A 577 -3.16 -1.80 -32.13
N GLU A 578 -3.43 -2.26 -33.38
CA GLU A 578 -4.75 -2.77 -33.77
C GLU A 578 -5.10 -4.07 -33.01
N ASP A 579 -4.14 -4.97 -32.79
CA ASP A 579 -4.38 -6.18 -32.00
C ASP A 579 -4.81 -5.84 -30.56
N VAL A 580 -4.21 -4.81 -29.95
CA VAL A 580 -4.60 -4.33 -28.60
C VAL A 580 -5.99 -3.71 -28.61
N ARG A 581 -6.34 -2.95 -29.68
CA ARG A 581 -7.67 -2.38 -29.88
C ARG A 581 -8.74 -3.46 -29.90
N GLU A 582 -8.55 -4.46 -30.77
CA GLU A 582 -9.50 -5.57 -30.94
C GLU A 582 -9.76 -6.29 -29.61
N ILE A 583 -8.73 -6.46 -28.80
CA ILE A 583 -8.81 -7.12 -27.50
C ILE A 583 -9.58 -6.27 -26.49
N TYR A 584 -9.39 -4.95 -26.43
CA TYR A 584 -10.15 -4.08 -25.56
C TYR A 584 -11.63 -4.06 -25.92
N GLU A 585 -11.93 -3.99 -27.21
CA GLU A 585 -13.31 -4.08 -27.73
C GLU A 585 -13.94 -5.46 -27.47
N LEU A 586 -13.17 -6.56 -27.64
CA LEU A 586 -13.63 -7.92 -27.37
C LEU A 586 -13.97 -8.09 -25.88
N ALA A 587 -13.10 -7.63 -24.98
CA ALA A 587 -13.33 -7.69 -23.54
C ALA A 587 -14.61 -6.93 -23.14
N PHE A 588 -14.84 -5.75 -23.74
CA PHE A 588 -16.08 -5.01 -23.56
C PHE A 588 -17.29 -5.81 -24.04
N ARG A 589 -17.26 -6.36 -25.27
CA ARG A 589 -18.37 -7.15 -25.82
C ARG A 589 -18.68 -8.40 -25.02
N LEU A 590 -17.65 -9.10 -24.52
CA LEU A 590 -17.81 -10.35 -23.76
C LEU A 590 -18.15 -10.16 -22.27
N GLY A 591 -18.30 -8.94 -21.80
CA GLY A 591 -18.78 -8.71 -20.44
C GLY A 591 -17.72 -8.67 -19.36
N CYS A 592 -16.45 -8.59 -19.70
CA CYS A 592 -15.39 -8.37 -18.70
C CYS A 592 -15.60 -7.03 -17.96
N LYS A 593 -15.20 -6.96 -16.69
CA LYS A 593 -15.25 -5.72 -15.90
C LYS A 593 -13.98 -4.87 -16.03
N GLY A 594 -12.92 -5.45 -16.58
CA GLY A 594 -11.66 -4.77 -16.88
C GLY A 594 -10.73 -5.70 -17.63
N VAL A 595 -9.69 -5.16 -18.25
CA VAL A 595 -8.65 -5.94 -18.91
C VAL A 595 -7.31 -5.22 -18.84
N THR A 596 -6.26 -6.00 -18.66
CA THR A 596 -4.87 -5.55 -18.66
C THR A 596 -4.11 -6.31 -19.73
N VAL A 597 -3.26 -5.59 -20.47
CA VAL A 597 -2.46 -6.16 -21.56
C VAL A 597 -0.98 -6.10 -21.19
N TYR A 598 -0.22 -7.04 -21.69
CA TYR A 598 1.24 -7.05 -21.62
C TYR A 598 1.83 -7.53 -22.96
N ARG A 599 2.62 -6.68 -23.60
CA ARG A 599 3.35 -7.04 -24.81
C ARG A 599 4.81 -7.40 -24.46
N ASP A 600 5.30 -8.53 -24.97
CA ASP A 600 6.69 -8.95 -24.74
C ASP A 600 7.68 -7.85 -25.13
N GLY A 601 8.60 -7.52 -24.25
CA GLY A 601 9.60 -6.47 -24.44
C GLY A 601 9.09 -5.02 -24.25
N SER A 602 7.85 -4.80 -23.77
CA SER A 602 7.34 -3.44 -23.50
C SER A 602 7.89 -2.81 -22.22
N ARG A 603 8.50 -3.58 -21.34
CA ARG A 603 9.13 -3.12 -20.10
C ARG A 603 10.49 -3.77 -19.85
N GLU A 604 11.45 -3.01 -19.32
CA GLU A 604 12.71 -3.54 -18.77
C GLU A 604 12.43 -4.21 -17.41
N GLY A 605 12.98 -5.43 -17.21
CA GLY A 605 12.88 -6.13 -15.92
C GLY A 605 11.63 -7.00 -15.74
N GLN A 606 11.56 -8.10 -16.49
CA GLN A 606 10.50 -9.11 -16.35
C GLN A 606 10.63 -9.89 -15.03
N VAL A 607 9.51 -10.12 -14.33
CA VAL A 607 9.43 -10.94 -13.09
C VAL A 607 9.65 -12.43 -13.42
N LEU A 608 9.21 -12.88 -14.58
CA LEU A 608 9.38 -14.22 -15.10
C LEU A 608 10.23 -14.14 -16.37
N SER A 609 11.25 -14.96 -16.50
CA SER A 609 12.12 -14.99 -17.67
C SER A 609 12.48 -16.43 -18.08
N THR A 610 12.44 -16.70 -19.38
CA THR A 610 13.02 -17.91 -19.95
C THR A 610 14.48 -17.68 -20.31
N GLY A 611 15.26 -18.75 -20.52
CA GLY A 611 16.64 -18.63 -20.99
C GLY A 611 16.75 -17.86 -22.33
N ALA A 612 15.75 -17.99 -23.22
CA ALA A 612 15.66 -17.25 -24.48
C ALA A 612 15.45 -15.73 -24.25
N THR A 613 14.61 -15.35 -23.28
CA THR A 613 14.36 -13.94 -22.94
C THR A 613 15.59 -13.31 -22.30
N ALA A 614 16.28 -14.03 -21.42
CA ALA A 614 17.53 -13.58 -20.80
C ALA A 614 18.66 -13.37 -21.84
N ARG A 615 18.74 -14.21 -22.88
CA ARG A 615 19.71 -14.05 -23.99
C ARG A 615 19.37 -12.86 -24.89
N LYS A 616 18.10 -12.63 -25.23
CA LYS A 616 17.68 -11.47 -26.06
C LYS A 616 17.97 -10.13 -25.38
N THR A 617 17.88 -10.07 -24.07
CA THR A 617 18.28 -8.87 -23.30
C THR A 617 19.80 -8.67 -23.31
N ALA A 618 20.57 -9.76 -23.50
CA ALA A 618 22.03 -9.72 -23.62
C ALA A 618 22.53 -9.51 -25.06
N GLU A 619 21.69 -9.80 -26.08
CA GLU A 619 22.01 -9.74 -27.51
C GLU A 619 21.41 -8.56 -28.28
N ALA A 620 20.73 -7.60 -27.61
CA ALA A 620 20.37 -6.32 -28.23
C ALA A 620 21.68 -5.68 -28.78
N PRO A 621 21.73 -5.23 -30.06
CA PRO A 621 22.97 -4.77 -30.67
C PRO A 621 23.55 -3.62 -29.88
N ALA A 622 24.52 -3.95 -29.06
CA ALA A 622 25.31 -3.01 -28.33
C ALA A 622 26.25 -2.34 -29.33
N ASP A 623 26.20 -1.03 -29.36
CA ASP A 623 27.28 -0.20 -29.92
C ASP A 623 28.52 -0.46 -29.03
N GLY A 624 29.32 -1.47 -29.40
CA GLY A 624 30.35 -2.08 -28.56
C GLY A 624 31.47 -1.11 -28.10
N ALA A 625 31.51 0.11 -28.66
CA ALA A 625 32.34 1.22 -28.17
C ALA A 625 31.72 1.92 -26.95
N LYS A 626 30.40 2.10 -26.95
CA LYS A 626 29.67 2.76 -25.86
C LYS A 626 29.51 1.88 -24.62
N GLU A 627 29.36 0.57 -24.86
CA GLU A 627 29.25 -0.42 -23.78
C GLU A 627 30.56 -0.57 -23.00
N LYS A 628 31.69 -0.59 -23.71
CA LYS A 628 33.01 -0.64 -23.07
C LYS A 628 33.31 0.63 -22.28
N GLU A 629 32.92 1.79 -22.80
CA GLU A 629 33.03 3.08 -22.10
C GLU A 629 32.12 3.16 -20.87
N LEU A 630 30.88 2.64 -20.99
CA LEU A 630 29.93 2.55 -19.87
C LEU A 630 30.40 1.56 -18.81
N GLN A 631 30.93 0.40 -19.19
CA GLN A 631 31.50 -0.59 -18.26
C GLN A 631 32.72 -0.06 -17.53
N GLU A 632 33.61 0.68 -18.24
CA GLU A 632 34.75 1.35 -17.60
C GLU A 632 34.30 2.49 -16.66
N GLN A 633 33.26 3.24 -17.00
CA GLN A 633 32.66 4.25 -16.12
C GLN A 633 31.97 3.59 -14.92
N LEU A 634 31.23 2.50 -15.12
CA LEU A 634 30.57 1.75 -14.05
C LEU A 634 31.62 1.20 -13.06
N ALA A 635 32.68 0.58 -13.58
CA ALA A 635 33.75 0.05 -12.74
C ALA A 635 34.49 1.16 -11.94
N ARG A 636 34.65 2.34 -12.53
CA ARG A 636 35.21 3.51 -11.81
C ARG A 636 34.26 4.01 -10.71
N LEU A 637 32.97 4.16 -11.02
CA LEU A 637 31.95 4.59 -10.07
C LEU A 637 31.77 3.57 -8.92
N GLU A 638 31.81 2.29 -9.23
CA GLU A 638 31.75 1.23 -8.20
C GLU A 638 32.99 1.25 -7.29
N ALA A 639 34.17 1.48 -7.86
CA ALA A 639 35.40 1.63 -7.09
C ALA A 639 35.39 2.90 -6.21
N GLU A 640 34.90 4.02 -6.72
CA GLU A 640 34.71 5.25 -5.98
C GLU A 640 33.65 5.13 -4.90
N LEU A 641 32.51 4.45 -5.19
CA LEU A 641 31.45 4.19 -4.23
C LEU A 641 31.94 3.28 -3.09
N LYS A 642 32.73 2.25 -3.44
CA LYS A 642 33.35 1.37 -2.44
C LYS A 642 34.33 2.16 -1.55
N GLN A 643 35.19 3.01 -2.15
CA GLN A 643 36.09 3.86 -1.38
C GLN A 643 35.35 4.89 -0.51
N ALA A 644 34.26 5.44 -1.02
CA ALA A 644 33.42 6.37 -0.27
C ALA A 644 32.72 5.68 0.90
N ARG A 645 32.19 4.46 0.68
CA ARG A 645 31.58 3.63 1.75
C ARG A 645 32.62 3.22 2.81
N ASP A 646 33.80 2.81 2.40
CA ASP A 646 34.89 2.45 3.32
C ASP A 646 35.33 3.67 4.15
N ARG A 647 35.45 4.86 3.54
CA ARG A 647 35.75 6.12 4.25
C ARG A 647 34.60 6.52 5.19
N ALA A 648 33.36 6.37 4.76
CA ALA A 648 32.18 6.66 5.59
C ALA A 648 32.12 5.70 6.81
N ALA A 649 32.34 4.41 6.59
CA ALA A 649 32.37 3.41 7.66
C ALA A 649 33.53 3.65 8.65
N GLN A 650 34.70 4.03 8.16
CA GLN A 650 35.83 4.40 9.00
C GLN A 650 35.58 5.69 9.79
N ALA A 651 34.98 6.70 9.14
CA ALA A 651 34.57 7.95 9.79
C ALA A 651 33.47 7.71 10.83
N GLU A 652 32.54 6.83 10.56
CA GLU A 652 31.47 6.45 11.47
C GLU A 652 31.97 5.66 12.67
N GLN A 653 32.91 4.73 12.46
CA GLN A 653 33.62 4.02 13.54
C GLN A 653 34.46 4.98 14.40
N GLN A 654 35.17 5.92 13.79
CA GLN A 654 35.94 6.94 14.52
C GLN A 654 34.99 7.90 15.27
N ALA A 655 33.88 8.33 14.67
CA ALA A 655 32.88 9.15 15.33
C ALA A 655 32.19 8.43 16.50
N GLN A 656 31.90 7.13 16.38
CA GLN A 656 31.34 6.33 17.47
C GLN A 656 32.34 6.12 18.61
N GLN A 657 33.62 5.93 18.31
CA GLN A 657 34.67 5.82 19.34
C GLN A 657 34.88 7.16 20.09
N VAL A 658 34.82 8.29 19.38
CA VAL A 658 34.96 9.63 19.98
C VAL A 658 33.70 10.01 20.80
N ARG A 659 32.50 9.62 20.35
CA ARG A 659 31.21 9.90 21.06
C ARG A 659 31.05 9.11 22.37
N ARG A 660 31.73 7.99 22.57
CA ARG A 660 31.59 7.13 23.77
C ARG A 660 32.54 7.48 24.92
N GLN A 661 33.48 8.40 24.73
CA GLN A 661 34.41 8.76 25.79
C GLN A 661 34.17 10.20 26.29
N LYS A 662 33.83 10.29 27.60
CA LYS A 662 33.72 11.58 28.30
C LYS A 662 35.07 12.31 28.30
N ARG A 663 35.13 13.48 27.68
CA ARG A 663 36.37 14.32 27.67
C ARG A 663 36.81 14.63 29.08
N ARG A 664 38.10 14.43 29.36
CA ARG A 664 38.68 14.77 30.65
C ARG A 664 38.75 16.30 30.82
N ARG A 665 38.38 16.79 32.02
CA ARG A 665 38.39 18.23 32.28
C ARG A 665 39.86 18.71 32.36
N PRO A 666 40.24 19.73 31.58
CA PRO A 666 41.55 20.40 31.74
C PRO A 666 41.66 21.06 33.10
N VAL A 667 42.92 21.26 33.57
CA VAL A 667 43.17 21.90 34.86
C VAL A 667 42.69 23.35 34.86
N MET A 668 42.78 24.05 33.71
CA MET A 668 42.35 25.42 33.54
C MET A 668 41.48 25.55 32.28
N LEU A 669 40.38 26.28 32.41
CA LEU A 669 39.49 26.65 31.30
C LEU A 669 39.29 28.15 31.34
N ARG A 670 39.08 28.78 30.18
CA ARG A 670 38.71 30.19 30.07
C ARG A 670 37.21 30.28 29.77
N GLY A 671 36.54 31.26 30.35
CA GLY A 671 35.11 31.44 30.11
C GLY A 671 34.62 32.84 30.38
N THR A 672 33.39 33.10 30.01
CA THR A 672 32.65 34.35 30.21
C THR A 672 31.43 34.10 31.09
N THR A 673 31.17 35.04 32.02
CA THR A 673 29.98 35.01 32.85
C THR A 673 29.03 36.09 32.40
N ARG A 674 27.74 35.71 32.15
CA ARG A 674 26.68 36.64 31.83
C ARG A 674 25.64 36.65 32.94
N LYS A 675 25.19 37.85 33.26
CA LYS A 675 24.05 38.06 34.15
C LYS A 675 22.77 38.12 33.29
N MET A 676 21.85 37.22 33.54
CA MET A 676 20.55 37.12 32.86
C MET A 676 19.43 37.35 33.87
N ALA A 677 18.45 38.17 33.54
CA ALA A 677 17.26 38.30 34.34
C ALA A 677 16.37 37.07 34.15
N SER A 678 15.74 36.53 35.21
CA SER A 678 14.77 35.46 35.12
C SER A 678 13.55 35.77 36.03
N PRO A 679 12.40 35.10 35.84
CA PRO A 679 11.19 35.34 36.63
C PRO A 679 11.36 35.15 38.15
N ILE A 680 12.41 34.46 38.58
CA ILE A 680 12.71 34.16 39.98
C ILE A 680 13.97 34.84 40.51
N GLY A 681 14.58 35.74 39.72
CA GLY A 681 15.75 36.55 40.08
C GLY A 681 16.87 36.46 39.05
N ASP A 682 18.01 37.12 39.33
CA ASP A 682 19.16 37.15 38.44
C ASP A 682 19.87 35.78 38.38
N VAL A 683 20.07 35.29 37.20
CA VAL A 683 20.83 34.06 36.91
C VAL A 683 22.19 34.43 36.33
N PHE A 684 23.27 33.92 36.92
CA PHE A 684 24.61 34.08 36.39
C PHE A 684 25.02 32.81 35.66
N VAL A 685 25.23 32.92 34.36
CA VAL A 685 25.59 31.80 33.47
C VAL A 685 27.05 31.95 33.03
N THR A 686 27.90 31.02 33.45
CA THR A 686 29.32 30.98 33.04
C THR A 686 29.52 29.88 32.03
N ILE A 687 29.99 30.20 30.84
CA ILE A 687 30.30 29.25 29.77
C ILE A 687 31.84 29.19 29.65
N ASN A 688 32.41 28.06 29.97
CA ASN A 688 33.84 27.81 29.85
C ASN A 688 34.17 27.06 28.54
N GLU A 689 35.30 27.40 27.95
CA GLU A 689 35.77 26.92 26.65
C GLU A 689 37.08 26.19 26.78
N ASP A 690 37.31 25.18 25.93
CA ASP A 690 38.60 24.51 25.80
C ASP A 690 39.61 25.32 24.93
N GLU A 691 40.79 24.78 24.71
CA GLU A 691 41.85 25.42 23.95
C GLU A 691 41.49 25.69 22.49
N SER A 692 40.50 24.95 21.96
CA SER A 692 39.95 25.15 20.61
C SER A 692 38.79 26.15 20.57
N HIS A 693 38.52 26.88 21.64
CA HIS A 693 37.41 27.81 21.82
C HIS A 693 36.05 27.14 21.67
N SER A 694 35.97 25.83 21.94
CA SER A 694 34.73 25.08 21.95
C SER A 694 34.14 25.03 23.36
N PRO A 695 32.80 25.19 23.54
CA PRO A 695 32.16 25.09 24.86
C PRO A 695 32.44 23.74 25.51
N PHE A 696 32.84 23.80 26.76
CA PHE A 696 33.24 22.59 27.51
C PHE A 696 32.42 22.35 28.76
N GLU A 697 32.06 23.42 29.46
CA GLU A 697 31.23 23.34 30.66
C GLU A 697 30.42 24.62 30.87
N VAL A 698 29.25 24.50 31.50
CA VAL A 698 28.36 25.61 31.85
C VAL A 698 28.06 25.55 33.35
N PHE A 699 28.26 26.64 34.05
CA PHE A 699 27.79 26.86 35.40
C PHE A 699 26.66 27.87 35.40
N ALA A 700 25.60 27.56 36.08
CA ALA A 700 24.46 28.48 36.25
C ALA A 700 24.15 28.62 37.74
N THR A 701 24.08 29.85 38.25
CA THR A 701 23.80 30.13 39.65
C THR A 701 22.74 31.20 39.76
N LEU A 702 21.83 31.05 40.75
CA LEU A 702 20.81 32.02 41.06
C LEU A 702 21.23 32.86 42.29
N GLY A 703 20.94 34.18 42.31
CA GLY A 703 21.45 35.13 43.28
C GLY A 703 21.07 34.94 44.76
N LYS A 704 20.22 33.97 45.14
CA LYS A 704 19.89 33.60 46.52
C LYS A 704 20.34 32.19 46.83
N ALA A 705 21.36 32.06 47.70
CA ALA A 705 21.87 30.78 48.15
C ALA A 705 20.85 29.95 48.95
N GLY A 706 20.81 28.61 48.70
CA GLY A 706 20.05 27.65 49.51
C GLY A 706 18.60 27.46 49.18
N SER A 707 18.10 27.91 48.03
CA SER A 707 16.74 27.65 47.55
C SER A 707 16.64 26.42 46.62
N ILE A 708 15.45 25.79 46.54
CA ILE A 708 15.15 24.71 45.58
C ILE A 708 15.48 25.16 44.18
N ALA A 709 15.10 26.39 43.79
CA ALA A 709 15.38 26.95 42.50
C ALA A 709 16.89 27.07 42.17
N MET A 710 17.75 27.29 43.15
CA MET A 710 19.20 27.31 42.96
C MET A 710 19.75 25.90 42.73
N ALA A 711 19.25 24.88 43.45
CA ALA A 711 19.63 23.48 43.24
C ALA A 711 19.23 23.00 41.83
N ASP A 712 18.03 23.34 41.34
CA ASP A 712 17.57 23.02 39.99
C ASP A 712 18.41 23.73 38.93
N THR A 713 18.74 25.01 39.14
CA THR A 713 19.60 25.79 38.23
C THR A 713 21.01 25.17 38.14
N GLU A 714 21.60 24.75 39.26
CA GLU A 714 22.89 24.09 39.30
C GLU A 714 22.82 22.70 38.60
N ALA A 715 21.75 21.93 38.83
CA ALA A 715 21.52 20.63 38.16
C ALA A 715 21.49 20.78 36.65
N ILE A 716 20.78 21.77 36.13
CA ILE A 716 20.74 22.09 34.70
C ILE A 716 22.15 22.39 34.18
N GLY A 717 22.93 23.25 34.81
CA GLY A 717 24.30 23.58 34.44
C GLY A 717 25.20 22.33 34.41
N ARG A 718 25.06 21.43 35.38
CA ARG A 718 25.81 20.17 35.45
C ARG A 718 25.46 19.20 34.33
N LEU A 719 24.14 19.10 33.96
CA LEU A 719 23.69 18.27 32.85
C LEU A 719 24.15 18.81 31.51
N ILE A 720 24.13 20.13 31.30
CA ILE A 720 24.68 20.79 30.12
C ILE A 720 26.19 20.48 30.01
N SER A 721 26.93 20.66 31.10
CA SER A 721 28.37 20.37 31.15
C SER A 721 28.68 18.90 30.83
N LEU A 722 27.82 17.99 31.28
CA LEU A 722 27.96 16.56 30.98
C LEU A 722 27.73 16.30 29.47
N ALA A 723 26.68 16.87 28.89
CA ALA A 723 26.36 16.75 27.45
C ALA A 723 27.50 17.28 26.58
N LEU A 724 28.03 18.48 26.86
CA LEU A 724 29.15 19.09 26.17
C LEU A 724 30.43 18.23 26.23
N ARG A 725 30.68 17.59 27.37
CA ARG A 725 31.82 16.69 27.54
C ARG A 725 31.68 15.37 26.80
N PHE A 726 30.48 14.95 26.47
CA PHE A 726 30.21 13.84 25.57
C PHE A 726 30.10 14.25 24.08
N GLY A 727 30.36 15.53 23.76
CA GLY A 727 30.45 16.02 22.40
C GLY A 727 29.13 16.48 21.81
N VAL A 728 28.07 16.67 22.63
CA VAL A 728 26.82 17.29 22.17
C VAL A 728 27.10 18.74 21.78
N PRO A 729 26.74 19.20 20.57
CA PRO A 729 26.89 20.59 20.17
C PRO A 729 26.11 21.53 21.08
N ILE A 730 26.65 22.73 21.39
CA ILE A 730 25.96 23.70 22.25
C ILE A 730 24.67 24.23 21.64
N GLN A 731 24.56 24.22 20.31
CA GLN A 731 23.35 24.57 19.57
C GLN A 731 22.19 23.62 19.88
N GLU A 732 22.46 22.32 20.00
CA GLU A 732 21.45 21.33 20.41
C GLU A 732 20.97 21.60 21.83
N VAL A 733 21.89 21.95 22.73
CA VAL A 733 21.55 22.32 24.11
C VAL A 733 20.68 23.58 24.14
N HIS A 734 21.03 24.58 23.31
CA HIS A 734 20.22 25.80 23.17
C HIS A 734 18.80 25.48 22.72
N THR A 735 18.66 24.66 21.67
CA THR A 735 17.34 24.28 21.12
C THR A 735 16.45 23.60 22.15
N GLN A 736 17.01 22.79 23.04
CA GLN A 736 16.25 22.09 24.08
C GLN A 736 15.83 22.99 25.25
N LEU A 737 16.54 24.11 25.50
CA LEU A 737 16.27 24.99 26.62
C LEU A 737 15.46 26.23 26.25
N ARG A 738 15.54 26.65 24.98
CA ARG A 738 14.87 27.85 24.45
C ARG A 738 13.36 27.66 24.43
N GLY A 739 12.62 28.62 25.00
CA GLY A 739 11.16 28.60 25.01
C GLY A 739 10.52 27.82 26.16
N ILE A 740 11.29 27.17 27.04
CA ILE A 740 10.72 26.57 28.24
C ILE A 740 10.12 27.66 29.13
N SER A 741 8.80 27.58 29.38
CA SER A 741 8.04 28.58 30.15
C SER A 741 7.85 28.15 31.59
N SER A 742 7.69 29.15 32.49
CA SER A 742 7.21 29.01 33.86
C SER A 742 5.90 29.80 34.02
N ASP A 743 5.34 29.74 35.24
CA ASP A 743 4.12 30.49 35.62
C ASP A 743 4.25 32.01 35.49
N ARG A 744 5.45 32.53 35.37
CA ARG A 744 5.75 34.00 35.23
C ARG A 744 6.83 34.19 34.16
N ALA A 745 6.70 35.25 33.40
CA ALA A 745 7.71 35.70 32.45
C ALA A 745 8.10 37.17 32.74
N ILE A 746 9.33 37.57 32.39
CA ILE A 746 9.78 38.98 32.52
C ILE A 746 10.27 39.51 31.17
N GLY A 747 10.22 40.84 30.98
CA GLY A 747 10.62 41.49 29.75
C GLY A 747 9.51 41.49 28.69
N PHE A 748 9.75 42.21 27.58
CA PHE A 748 8.83 42.41 26.46
C PHE A 748 9.55 42.15 25.11
N GLY A 749 8.78 41.68 24.10
CA GLY A 749 9.31 41.44 22.76
C GLY A 749 10.41 40.38 22.70
N GLN A 750 11.47 40.64 21.94
CA GLN A 750 12.59 39.69 21.74
C GLN A 750 13.41 39.47 23.04
N ASN A 751 13.34 40.35 24.00
CA ASN A 751 14.03 40.28 25.31
C ASN A 751 13.18 39.62 26.43
N LYS A 752 12.07 38.96 26.08
CA LYS A 752 11.22 38.23 27.00
C LYS A 752 11.92 36.98 27.47
N VAL A 753 12.01 36.79 28.80
CA VAL A 753 12.58 35.57 29.40
C VAL A 753 11.46 34.82 30.11
N LEU A 754 11.27 33.56 29.73
CA LEU A 754 10.16 32.73 30.13
C LEU A 754 10.42 31.92 31.39
N SER A 755 11.67 31.56 31.64
CA SER A 755 12.10 30.74 32.77
C SER A 755 13.61 30.80 33.00
N VAL A 756 14.15 30.12 34.01
CA VAL A 756 15.60 29.93 34.20
C VAL A 756 16.25 29.12 33.05
N PRO A 757 15.69 28.00 32.58
CA PRO A 757 16.19 27.33 31.36
C PRO A 757 16.27 28.25 30.14
N ASP A 758 15.20 29.05 29.91
CA ASP A 758 15.19 30.01 28.82
C ASP A 758 16.24 31.13 28.96
N ALA A 759 16.49 31.60 30.21
CA ALA A 759 17.57 32.53 30.50
C ALA A 759 18.96 31.93 30.17
N ILE A 760 19.19 30.67 30.48
CA ILE A 760 20.44 29.96 30.12
C ILE A 760 20.56 29.86 28.60
N ALA A 761 19.48 29.52 27.90
CA ALA A 761 19.46 29.46 26.44
C ALA A 761 19.81 30.81 25.80
N GLN A 762 19.23 31.91 26.30
CA GLN A 762 19.55 33.26 25.81
C GLN A 762 21.00 33.66 26.09
N ALA A 763 21.60 33.20 27.19
CA ALA A 763 23.02 33.43 27.46
C ALA A 763 23.93 32.67 26.47
N ILE A 764 23.51 31.47 26.07
CA ILE A 764 24.19 30.66 25.03
C ILE A 764 24.07 31.35 23.68
N GLU A 765 22.87 31.80 23.31
CA GLU A 765 22.59 32.51 22.07
C GLU A 765 23.44 33.80 21.92
N ALA A 766 23.49 34.62 22.96
CA ALA A 766 24.29 35.84 23.00
C ALA A 766 25.79 35.55 22.83
N ARG A 767 26.30 34.45 23.41
CA ARG A 767 27.70 34.03 23.18
C ARG A 767 27.95 33.61 21.72
N GLU A 768 27.05 32.88 21.11
CA GLU A 768 27.20 32.44 19.71
C GLU A 768 27.16 33.64 18.75
N GLN A 769 26.29 34.62 19.03
CA GLN A 769 26.21 35.86 18.24
C GLN A 769 27.51 36.69 18.34
N GLU A 770 28.09 36.85 19.54
CA GLU A 770 29.38 37.52 19.70
C GLU A 770 30.50 36.81 18.93
N LYS A 771 30.54 35.48 18.97
CA LYS A 771 31.55 34.70 18.24
C LYS A 771 31.40 34.80 16.74
N ALA A 772 30.17 34.99 16.24
CA ALA A 772 29.88 35.25 14.84
C ALA A 772 30.19 36.73 14.40
N GLY A 773 30.64 37.58 15.30
CA GLY A 773 30.94 38.95 15.01
C GLY A 773 29.72 39.91 14.95
N ILE A 774 28.57 39.46 15.40
CA ILE A 774 27.34 40.26 15.50
C ILE A 774 27.38 41.03 16.83
N GLN A 775 27.68 42.28 16.79
CA GLN A 775 27.70 43.15 17.98
C GLN A 775 26.24 43.46 18.40
N GLN A 776 25.83 43.03 19.60
CA GLN A 776 24.61 43.54 20.21
C GLN A 776 24.85 44.94 20.78
N GLU A 777 24.02 45.89 20.39
CA GLU A 777 23.98 47.21 21.08
C GLU A 777 23.59 46.99 22.53
N LEU A 778 24.48 47.36 23.47
CA LEU A 778 24.21 47.40 24.88
C LEU A 778 23.19 48.52 25.13
N ILE A 779 22.03 48.16 25.68
CA ILE A 779 21.05 49.14 26.16
C ILE A 779 21.72 49.91 27.32
N PRO A 780 21.80 51.26 27.24
CA PRO A 780 22.35 52.05 28.35
C PRO A 780 21.47 51.93 29.58
N GLU A 781 22.11 51.72 30.74
CA GLU A 781 21.45 51.83 32.06
C GLU A 781 20.81 53.21 32.18
N LEU A 782 19.53 53.25 32.53
CA LEU A 782 18.82 54.44 32.91
C LEU A 782 19.45 55.07 34.15
N ALA A 783 20.20 56.14 33.99
CA ALA A 783 20.51 57.09 35.08
C ALA A 783 19.31 58.04 35.29
N PRO A 784 19.08 58.54 36.52
CA PRO A 784 17.89 59.31 36.82
C PRO A 784 17.88 60.71 36.20
N ALA A 785 16.68 61.18 35.86
CA ALA A 785 16.43 62.43 35.15
C ALA A 785 16.81 63.68 35.95
N GLU A 786 17.57 64.62 35.36
CA GLU A 786 17.46 66.02 35.60
C GLU A 786 17.48 66.82 34.29
N GLY A 787 16.49 67.56 34.08
CA GLY A 787 16.11 68.78 33.46
C GLY A 787 16.74 69.22 32.15
N ALA A 788 15.84 69.64 31.30
CA ALA A 788 15.82 70.86 30.43
C ALA A 788 15.81 70.67 28.91
N SER A 789 14.66 71.07 28.40
CA SER A 789 14.35 71.88 27.21
C SER A 789 15.00 71.64 25.84
N GLY A 790 14.11 71.23 24.90
CA GLY A 790 13.97 71.93 23.62
C GLY A 790 14.90 71.55 22.47
N VAL A 791 14.44 70.73 21.55
CA VAL A 791 14.69 70.90 20.11
C VAL A 791 13.64 70.17 19.27
N GLN A 792 13.16 70.75 18.19
CA GLN A 792 12.06 70.38 17.30
C GLN A 792 12.27 69.07 16.56
N ARG A 793 11.18 68.30 16.50
CA ARG A 793 11.03 67.12 15.59
C ARG A 793 10.64 67.53 14.18
N ALA A 794 11.24 66.90 13.19
CA ALA A 794 10.78 66.87 11.82
C ALA A 794 9.81 65.70 11.64
N PRO A 795 8.81 65.73 10.74
CA PRO A 795 7.71 64.80 10.71
C PRO A 795 8.04 63.51 9.96
N GLU A 796 7.63 62.38 10.58
CA GLU A 796 7.57 61.05 9.94
C GLU A 796 6.33 60.94 9.04
N PRO A 797 6.37 60.12 7.98
CA PRO A 797 5.22 59.91 7.12
C PRO A 797 4.26 58.90 7.78
N GLN A 798 3.01 59.31 7.90
CA GLN A 798 1.89 58.50 8.33
C GLN A 798 1.53 57.46 7.28
N LEU A 799 1.68 56.16 7.61
CA LEU A 799 0.97 55.08 6.95
C LEU A 799 -0.37 54.85 7.70
N ALA A 800 -1.46 55.06 6.98
CA ALA A 800 -2.79 54.83 7.49
C ALA A 800 -3.03 53.32 7.71
N LEU A 801 -3.20 52.91 8.97
CA LEU A 801 -3.76 51.63 9.35
C LEU A 801 -5.27 51.79 9.55
N MET A 802 -6.05 51.04 8.81
CA MET A 802 -7.50 50.95 9.02
C MET A 802 -7.81 50.22 10.33
N GLY A 803 -8.74 50.84 11.03
CA GLY A 803 -9.66 50.39 12.04
C GLY A 803 -9.26 49.21 12.95
N TYR A 804 -8.75 49.54 14.14
CA TYR A 804 -8.59 48.60 15.24
C TYR A 804 -9.53 49.04 16.38
N ASP A 805 -10.34 48.09 16.84
CA ASP A 805 -11.23 48.26 17.98
C ASP A 805 -10.50 47.89 19.30
N PRO A 806 -10.42 48.75 20.31
CA PRO A 806 -9.59 48.51 21.50
C PRO A 806 -10.13 47.48 22.52
N GLY A 807 -11.06 46.65 22.13
CA GLY A 807 -11.76 45.72 23.05
C GLY A 807 -11.26 44.26 23.08
N GLU A 808 -10.36 43.87 22.22
CA GLU A 808 -9.90 42.46 22.12
C GLU A 808 -8.70 42.15 23.03
N GLN A 809 -8.86 41.17 23.95
CA GLN A 809 -7.81 40.73 24.85
C GLN A 809 -7.05 39.56 24.24
N PHE A 810 -5.77 39.76 24.02
CA PHE A 810 -4.84 38.67 23.62
C PHE A 810 -4.42 37.84 24.83
N MET A 811 -4.65 36.50 24.77
CA MET A 811 -4.32 35.58 25.84
C MET A 811 -3.51 34.37 25.35
N GLY A 812 -2.18 34.49 25.32
CA GLY A 812 -1.27 33.35 25.12
C GLY A 812 -0.84 33.06 23.65
N THR A 813 -0.06 32.02 23.48
CA THR A 813 0.44 31.54 22.18
C THR A 813 -0.19 30.19 21.82
N CYS A 814 -0.50 30.01 20.53
CA CYS A 814 -1.07 28.79 20.00
C CYS A 814 -0.12 27.60 20.19
N PRO A 815 -0.55 26.46 20.75
CA PRO A 815 0.30 25.29 20.95
C PRO A 815 0.76 24.65 19.64
N ASP A 816 0.02 24.82 18.53
CA ASP A 816 0.34 24.17 17.26
C ASP A 816 1.31 24.96 16.38
N CYS A 817 1.16 26.29 16.32
CA CYS A 817 1.96 27.13 15.42
C CYS A 817 2.70 28.30 16.10
N HIS A 818 2.59 28.42 17.44
CA HIS A 818 3.21 29.45 18.28
C HIS A 818 2.83 30.91 17.94
N SER A 819 1.77 31.11 17.17
CA SER A 819 1.19 32.42 16.90
C SER A 819 0.28 32.88 18.05
N GLN A 820 -0.07 34.17 18.09
CA GLN A 820 -0.94 34.67 19.13
C GLN A 820 -2.36 34.09 19.09
N LEU A 821 -2.89 33.73 20.25
CA LEU A 821 -4.30 33.32 20.46
C LEU A 821 -5.15 34.53 20.80
N GLU A 822 -6.35 34.54 20.25
CA GLU A 822 -7.40 35.51 20.55
C GLU A 822 -8.56 34.81 21.24
N PHE A 823 -9.13 35.45 22.24
CA PHE A 823 -10.33 34.97 22.94
C PHE A 823 -11.57 35.57 22.29
N ALA A 824 -12.25 34.79 21.45
CA ALA A 824 -13.47 35.19 20.78
C ALA A 824 -14.58 34.13 20.98
N GLU A 825 -15.80 34.61 21.31
CA GLU A 825 -17.01 33.74 21.45
C GLU A 825 -16.86 32.63 22.51
N GLY A 826 -16.06 32.83 23.54
CA GLY A 826 -15.88 31.84 24.61
C GLY A 826 -14.81 30.80 24.36
N CYS A 827 -14.04 30.93 23.28
CA CYS A 827 -12.95 30.02 22.91
C CYS A 827 -11.64 30.78 22.64
N MET A 828 -10.49 30.17 22.94
CA MET A 828 -9.19 30.63 22.46
C MET A 828 -8.98 30.16 21.03
N LYS A 829 -8.83 31.09 20.07
CA LYS A 829 -8.70 30.81 18.64
C LYS A 829 -7.37 31.32 18.10
N CYS A 830 -6.73 30.54 17.26
CA CYS A 830 -5.56 30.95 16.47
C CYS A 830 -5.98 31.21 15.02
N HIS A 831 -5.84 32.42 14.55
CA HIS A 831 -6.21 32.81 13.17
C HIS A 831 -5.20 32.34 12.12
N ILE A 832 -4.03 31.83 12.52
CA ILE A 832 -2.99 31.39 11.57
C ILE A 832 -3.11 29.90 11.24
N CYS A 833 -3.35 29.04 12.24
CA CYS A 833 -3.46 27.59 12.01
C CYS A 833 -4.87 27.02 12.24
N GLY A 834 -5.81 27.84 12.72
CA GLY A 834 -7.18 27.40 12.97
C GLY A 834 -7.39 26.69 14.31
N TYR A 835 -6.39 26.61 15.18
CA TYR A 835 -6.52 26.04 16.53
C TYR A 835 -7.63 26.75 17.29
N SER A 836 -8.49 25.99 17.96
CA SER A 836 -9.57 26.51 18.82
C SER A 836 -9.75 25.60 20.02
N GLU A 837 -9.69 26.22 21.23
CA GLU A 837 -9.93 25.54 22.51
C GLU A 837 -10.99 26.31 23.29
N CYS A 838 -12.10 25.63 23.55
CA CYS A 838 -13.23 26.18 24.31
C CYS A 838 -13.18 25.59 25.72
N GLY A 839 -13.21 26.46 26.76
CA GLY A 839 -13.20 26.08 28.17
C GLY A 839 -14.52 25.52 28.67
#